data_5773aa6623ae12913de3440e573281ed
#
_entry.id   5773aa6623ae12913de3440e573281ed
#
_cell.length_a   1.000
_cell.length_b   1.000
_cell.length_c   1.000
_cell.angle_alpha   90.00
_cell.angle_beta   90.00
_cell.angle_gamma   90.00
#
_symmetry.space_group_name_H-M   'P 1'
#
loop_
_entity.id
_entity.type
_entity.pdbx_description
1 polymer ?
#
loop_
_entity_poly.entity_id
_entity_poly.type
_entity_poly.pdbx_seq_one_letter_code
_entity_poly.pdbx_strand_id
1 'polypeptide(L)'
;MKFISILLSLATLSVSAQNSKWLWPIEGAKTGENIVCQPQDRIDKELNVGDLFIAAPEGTTVVAPVDGTIGTLSVVANISLSQSTNFGNDGGTFDKSREKLANDKKLPMGLKYINGSIMLRLSDGRKLYISGLRGNIPFKTGQRITKGQTLGTVAYDYRKIGKPHISISVSGKDSKPVDPMTPFGLKTTFKKIAPQVIPKTLTVRQANDDFDFLVSSMKECYPSFDDIISEEKYQQFVSSTKEKLKAPISYNKFYQIVRSAFSMQFLHDSHAWLDTDNPMITYNYCVPHLFIGSLNGKLIVTQAQTGYEKYLGKEVSAIDGVDAKMLIEKLRNDILGVDGDNQSAINEWMITGWNTLAGNNLTRHLSVVKLADGSVVRDQWISADQVKGIKPSTGKTAYYQRRNANQKSQYRFTMKTDRIALLTICDFTLDEVQMDAIADSLMRHKNVPNLIIDVRNNPGGHIDVCNRLVSWFIDKPTEATNHYDKVNSNGVYQSFVHCMNIPADDKPFEDYVVRDGQTGFYNPSSLSDVIYPDSAVHYSGRVIVLTDETSKSAATDFPAQLVRSGRSITVGRETGTGYHYMTAVKFAHLALPHSHIQYTLPLVKSVADDTVSDRFPAKRGLMPDVEVPLTYDEIYAPEGDPVMEKALQIINAK
;
A
#
# COMPACT_ATOMS: atom_id res chain seq x y z
N MET A 1 67.20 -15.46 56.34
CA MET A 1 65.81 -14.98 56.13
C MET A 1 65.64 -14.83 54.65
N LYS A 2 64.95 -15.77 54.00
CA LYS A 2 64.68 -15.73 52.54
C LYS A 2 63.23 -15.28 52.34
N PHE A 3 63.07 -14.10 51.67
CA PHE A 3 61.75 -13.66 51.23
C PHE A 3 61.41 -14.37 49.93
N ILE A 4 60.28 -15.09 49.92
CA ILE A 4 59.70 -15.68 48.74
C ILE A 4 58.67 -14.68 48.19
N SER A 5 58.99 -14.13 47.01
CA SER A 5 58.05 -13.31 46.25
C SER A 5 57.16 -14.23 45.40
N ILE A 6 55.90 -14.23 45.71
CA ILE A 6 54.87 -14.91 44.89
C ILE A 6 54.45 -13.91 43.79
N LEU A 7 54.88 -14.20 42.54
CA LEU A 7 54.32 -13.53 41.35
C LEU A 7 52.95 -14.16 41.04
N LEU A 8 51.88 -13.40 41.27
CA LEU A 8 50.58 -13.67 40.65
C LEU A 8 50.65 -13.28 39.18
N SER A 9 50.71 -14.25 38.28
CA SER A 9 50.48 -14.05 36.86
C SER A 9 48.98 -13.94 36.61
N LEU A 10 48.51 -12.71 36.36
CA LEU A 10 47.20 -12.49 35.76
C LEU A 10 47.24 -13.07 34.33
N ALA A 11 46.71 -14.25 34.17
CA ALA A 11 46.37 -14.76 32.85
C ALA A 11 45.17 -13.98 32.34
N THR A 12 45.41 -13.00 31.53
CA THR A 12 44.37 -12.41 30.68
C THR A 12 43.88 -13.47 29.73
N LEU A 13 42.76 -14.06 30.03
CA LEU A 13 41.98 -14.85 29.11
C LEU A 13 41.50 -13.89 27.98
N SER A 14 42.33 -13.78 26.95
CA SER A 14 41.85 -13.28 25.67
C SER A 14 40.87 -14.32 25.13
N VAL A 15 39.59 -14.09 25.38
CA VAL A 15 38.54 -14.80 24.65
C VAL A 15 38.69 -14.37 23.18
N SER A 16 39.47 -15.14 22.43
CA SER A 16 39.40 -15.12 20.99
C SER A 16 37.98 -15.52 20.64
N ALA A 17 37.19 -14.56 20.16
CA ALA A 17 35.92 -14.83 19.52
C ALA A 17 36.24 -15.73 18.30
N GLN A 18 36.31 -17.03 18.50
CA GLN A 18 36.25 -18.01 17.43
C GLN A 18 34.99 -17.68 16.66
N ASN A 19 35.11 -17.31 15.36
CA ASN A 19 34.03 -17.18 14.39
C ASN A 19 33.31 -18.55 14.34
N SER A 20 32.41 -18.81 15.29
CA SER A 20 31.57 -20.00 15.26
C SER A 20 30.62 -19.86 14.09
N LYS A 21 30.78 -20.67 13.06
CA LYS A 21 29.85 -20.77 11.95
C LYS A 21 28.41 -20.87 12.49
N TRP A 22 27.48 -20.18 11.84
CA TRP A 22 26.06 -20.29 12.15
C TRP A 22 25.57 -21.74 11.94
N LEU A 23 24.63 -22.17 12.76
CA LEU A 23 23.96 -23.46 12.59
C LEU A 23 22.99 -23.35 11.40
N TRP A 24 22.91 -24.41 10.59
CA TRP A 24 21.92 -24.47 9.53
C TRP A 24 20.51 -24.48 10.13
N PRO A 25 19.58 -23.63 9.64
CA PRO A 25 18.32 -23.37 10.34
C PRO A 25 17.27 -24.46 10.16
N ILE A 26 17.46 -25.41 9.25
CA ILE A 26 16.56 -26.55 9.04
C ILE A 26 17.10 -27.73 9.86
N GLU A 27 16.30 -28.21 10.81
CA GLU A 27 16.68 -29.32 11.67
C GLU A 27 16.98 -30.60 10.87
N GLY A 28 18.10 -31.26 11.18
CA GLY A 28 18.53 -32.48 10.50
C GLY A 28 19.16 -32.29 9.11
N ALA A 29 19.09 -31.10 8.53
CA ALA A 29 19.70 -30.81 7.23
C ALA A 29 21.18 -30.39 7.37
N LYS A 30 22.00 -30.70 6.37
CA LYS A 30 23.40 -30.27 6.31
C LYS A 30 23.50 -28.81 5.87
N THR A 31 24.53 -28.12 6.33
CA THR A 31 24.82 -26.76 5.92
C THR A 31 24.90 -26.64 4.38
N GLY A 32 24.10 -25.76 3.80
CA GLY A 32 24.01 -25.56 2.35
C GLY A 32 23.03 -26.50 1.63
N GLU A 33 22.38 -27.41 2.34
CA GLU A 33 21.40 -28.30 1.75
C GLU A 33 20.08 -27.55 1.44
N ASN A 34 19.46 -27.93 0.32
CA ASN A 34 18.16 -27.40 -0.12
C ASN A 34 18.10 -25.89 -0.36
N ILE A 35 19.22 -25.24 -0.65
CA ILE A 35 19.22 -23.86 -1.12
C ILE A 35 18.52 -23.80 -2.46
N VAL A 36 17.49 -22.95 -2.55
CA VAL A 36 16.68 -22.75 -3.77
C VAL A 36 16.81 -21.35 -4.35
N CYS A 37 17.26 -20.39 -3.53
CA CYS A 37 17.58 -19.04 -3.98
C CYS A 37 18.70 -18.46 -3.12
N GLN A 38 19.63 -17.78 -3.76
CA GLN A 38 20.75 -17.10 -3.09
C GLN A 38 20.66 -15.59 -3.33
N PRO A 39 21.32 -14.76 -2.51
CA PRO A 39 21.51 -13.36 -2.85
C PRO A 39 22.07 -13.21 -4.26
N GLN A 40 21.55 -12.24 -5.00
CA GLN A 40 21.85 -11.95 -6.40
C GLN A 40 21.37 -12.97 -7.44
N ASP A 41 20.72 -14.05 -7.05
CA ASP A 41 19.94 -14.86 -7.99
C ASP A 41 18.78 -14.02 -8.56
N ARG A 42 18.34 -14.38 -9.75
CA ARG A 42 17.17 -13.75 -10.37
C ARG A 42 15.99 -14.72 -10.33
N ILE A 43 14.91 -14.25 -9.74
CA ILE A 43 13.60 -14.89 -9.78
C ILE A 43 12.80 -14.15 -10.85
N ASP A 44 12.47 -14.80 -11.94
CA ASP A 44 11.99 -14.16 -13.17
C ASP A 44 12.99 -13.12 -13.69
N LYS A 45 12.68 -11.84 -13.62
CA LYS A 45 13.58 -10.74 -13.99
C LYS A 45 14.03 -9.93 -12.79
N GLU A 46 13.50 -10.23 -11.60
CA GLU A 46 13.84 -9.52 -10.38
C GLU A 46 15.13 -10.05 -9.75
N LEU A 47 15.97 -9.12 -9.33
CA LEU A 47 17.18 -9.44 -8.59
C LEU A 47 16.83 -9.66 -7.12
N ASN A 48 17.11 -10.85 -6.60
CA ASN A 48 17.09 -11.10 -5.16
C ASN A 48 18.27 -10.38 -4.50
N VAL A 49 18.03 -9.25 -3.87
CA VAL A 49 19.09 -8.35 -3.39
C VAL A 49 19.83 -8.93 -2.18
N GLY A 50 19.17 -9.67 -1.30
CA GLY A 50 19.79 -10.03 -0.03
C GLY A 50 19.29 -11.29 0.66
N ASP A 51 18.35 -12.04 0.10
CA ASP A 51 17.73 -13.16 0.79
C ASP A 51 18.33 -14.52 0.39
N LEU A 52 18.44 -15.41 1.37
CA LEU A 52 18.75 -16.83 1.18
C LEU A 52 17.46 -17.63 1.40
N PHE A 53 16.99 -18.36 0.38
CA PHE A 53 15.83 -19.23 0.50
C PHE A 53 16.24 -20.70 0.61
N ILE A 54 15.68 -21.37 1.62
CA ILE A 54 15.98 -22.78 1.94
C ILE A 54 14.67 -23.55 1.92
N ALA A 55 14.54 -24.48 0.99
CA ALA A 55 13.34 -25.31 0.88
C ALA A 55 13.37 -26.42 1.94
N ALA A 56 12.21 -26.65 2.52
CA ALA A 56 11.96 -27.82 3.37
C ALA A 56 10.45 -28.14 3.36
N PRO A 57 10.06 -29.40 3.59
CA PRO A 57 8.65 -29.75 3.70
C PRO A 57 7.92 -28.90 4.75
N GLU A 58 6.65 -28.61 4.50
CA GLU A 58 5.79 -27.94 5.50
C GLU A 58 5.82 -28.69 6.83
N GLY A 59 5.91 -27.97 7.94
CA GLY A 59 6.00 -28.55 9.29
C GLY A 59 7.40 -28.95 9.72
N THR A 60 8.43 -28.85 8.86
CA THR A 60 9.83 -29.10 9.26
C THR A 60 10.27 -28.08 10.31
N THR A 61 10.94 -28.55 11.36
CA THR A 61 11.45 -27.71 12.45
C THR A 61 12.50 -26.71 11.95
N VAL A 62 12.33 -25.44 12.36
CA VAL A 62 13.31 -24.36 12.12
C VAL A 62 13.95 -23.99 13.43
N VAL A 63 15.28 -23.96 13.44
CA VAL A 63 16.10 -23.66 14.64
C VAL A 63 16.88 -22.35 14.47
N ALA A 64 17.18 -21.69 15.57
CA ALA A 64 17.98 -20.48 15.59
C ALA A 64 19.41 -20.72 15.10
N PRO A 65 19.88 -20.04 14.06
CA PRO A 65 21.23 -20.19 13.56
C PRO A 65 22.31 -19.70 14.53
N VAL A 66 21.98 -18.77 15.40
CA VAL A 66 22.90 -18.03 16.28
C VAL A 66 22.14 -17.49 17.49
N ASP A 67 22.85 -17.18 18.56
CA ASP A 67 22.29 -16.51 19.73
C ASP A 67 21.82 -15.09 19.37
N GLY A 68 20.70 -14.67 19.95
CA GLY A 68 20.16 -13.35 19.72
C GLY A 68 19.05 -12.97 20.69
N THR A 69 18.49 -11.78 20.51
CA THR A 69 17.33 -11.31 21.25
C THR A 69 16.23 -10.97 20.25
N ILE A 70 15.01 -11.43 20.50
CA ILE A 70 13.85 -11.10 19.67
C ILE A 70 13.69 -9.57 19.61
N GLY A 71 13.80 -9.01 18.43
CA GLY A 71 13.56 -7.59 18.19
C GLY A 71 12.16 -7.29 17.72
N THR A 72 11.68 -8.06 16.73
CA THR A 72 10.31 -7.99 16.23
C THR A 72 9.82 -9.38 15.86
N LEU A 73 8.51 -9.55 16.01
CA LEU A 73 7.78 -10.71 15.52
C LEU A 73 6.70 -10.17 14.59
N SER A 74 6.59 -10.74 13.42
CA SER A 74 5.46 -10.42 12.54
C SER A 74 4.87 -11.69 11.99
N VAL A 75 3.60 -11.63 11.73
CA VAL A 75 2.89 -12.68 11.05
C VAL A 75 2.04 -12.07 9.98
N VAL A 76 2.22 -12.63 8.82
CA VAL A 76 1.62 -12.14 7.63
C VAL A 76 0.90 -13.29 6.95
N ALA A 77 -0.37 -13.11 6.72
CA ALA A 77 -1.16 -14.03 5.96
C ALA A 77 -1.20 -13.57 4.50
N ASN A 78 -0.77 -14.41 3.60
CA ASN A 78 -0.94 -14.27 2.15
C ASN A 78 -0.46 -12.94 1.53
N ILE A 79 0.81 -12.59 1.69
CA ILE A 79 1.36 -11.33 1.16
C ILE A 79 2.31 -11.55 0.00
N SER A 80 2.19 -10.65 -0.98
CA SER A 80 3.24 -10.33 -1.94
C SER A 80 4.51 -9.89 -1.20
N LEU A 81 5.68 -10.40 -1.61
CA LEU A 81 6.96 -10.13 -0.98
C LEU A 81 7.44 -8.67 -1.10
N SER A 82 6.70 -7.81 -1.80
CA SER A 82 7.00 -6.38 -1.94
C SER A 82 6.45 -5.52 -0.80
N GLN A 83 5.58 -6.06 0.05
CA GLN A 83 5.01 -5.32 1.17
C GLN A 83 5.24 -6.06 2.50
N SER A 84 6.43 -5.90 3.06
CA SER A 84 6.67 -6.21 4.46
C SER A 84 6.05 -5.09 5.31
N THR A 85 4.80 -5.20 5.62
CA THR A 85 4.20 -4.37 6.67
C THR A 85 4.62 -4.93 8.02
N ASN A 86 5.39 -4.15 8.75
CA ASN A 86 5.73 -4.43 10.14
C ASN A 86 4.47 -4.19 10.98
N PHE A 87 3.90 -5.25 11.50
CA PHE A 87 2.82 -5.16 12.46
C PHE A 87 3.36 -5.29 13.87
N GLY A 88 3.14 -4.24 14.64
CA GLY A 88 3.12 -4.19 16.09
C GLY A 88 4.35 -4.74 16.81
N ASN A 89 4.94 -3.91 17.64
CA ASN A 89 5.96 -4.28 18.62
C ASN A 89 5.43 -5.23 19.73
N ASP A 90 4.18 -5.61 19.66
CA ASP A 90 3.52 -6.43 20.67
C ASP A 90 3.69 -7.88 20.25
N GLY A 91 4.50 -8.59 20.99
CA GLY A 91 4.78 -10.02 20.78
C GLY A 91 3.49 -10.84 20.71
N GLY A 92 2.79 -10.74 19.59
CA GLY A 92 1.55 -11.43 19.31
C GLY A 92 1.80 -12.93 19.36
N THR A 93 1.25 -13.58 20.36
CA THR A 93 1.10 -15.01 20.38
C THR A 93 0.03 -15.37 19.36
N PHE A 94 0.34 -16.27 18.44
CA PHE A 94 -0.65 -16.84 17.55
C PHE A 94 -1.71 -17.59 18.35
N ASP A 95 -2.95 -17.21 18.18
CA ASP A 95 -4.07 -17.91 18.77
C ASP A 95 -4.17 -19.35 18.19
N LYS A 96 -4.44 -20.32 19.05
CA LYS A 96 -4.68 -21.73 18.67
C LYS A 96 -5.81 -21.88 17.65
N SER A 97 -6.74 -20.95 17.61
CA SER A 97 -7.81 -20.92 16.61
C SER A 97 -7.27 -20.71 15.19
N ARG A 98 -6.24 -19.89 15.01
CA ARG A 98 -5.58 -19.63 13.72
C ARG A 98 -4.76 -20.82 13.25
N GLU A 99 -4.10 -21.52 14.19
CA GLU A 99 -3.40 -22.76 13.88
C GLU A 99 -4.39 -23.83 13.39
N LYS A 100 -5.57 -23.90 14.02
CA LYS A 100 -6.66 -24.81 13.61
C LYS A 100 -7.14 -24.47 12.19
N LEU A 101 -7.34 -23.20 11.88
CA LEU A 101 -7.77 -22.75 10.54
C LEU A 101 -6.69 -22.98 9.47
N ALA A 102 -5.42 -22.68 9.78
CA ALA A 102 -4.32 -22.96 8.87
C ALA A 102 -4.18 -24.45 8.54
N ASN A 103 -4.65 -25.33 9.42
CA ASN A 103 -4.67 -26.77 9.24
C ASN A 103 -5.97 -27.30 8.63
N ASP A 104 -6.99 -26.48 8.43
CA ASP A 104 -8.27 -26.91 7.86
C ASP A 104 -8.09 -27.28 6.39
N LYS A 105 -8.26 -28.58 6.10
CA LYS A 105 -8.14 -29.13 4.75
C LYS A 105 -9.29 -28.69 3.82
N LYS A 106 -10.36 -28.13 4.36
CA LYS A 106 -11.51 -27.66 3.61
C LYS A 106 -11.33 -26.25 3.07
N LEU A 107 -10.35 -25.50 3.60
CA LEU A 107 -10.07 -24.15 3.10
C LEU A 107 -9.45 -24.20 1.70
N PRO A 108 -9.84 -23.28 0.82
CA PRO A 108 -9.22 -23.11 -0.49
C PRO A 108 -7.71 -22.93 -0.36
N MET A 109 -6.94 -23.46 -1.31
CA MET A 109 -5.46 -23.38 -1.27
C MET A 109 -4.94 -21.96 -1.13
N GLY A 110 -5.57 -20.98 -1.79
CA GLY A 110 -5.20 -19.56 -1.70
C GLY A 110 -5.30 -18.96 -0.28
N LEU A 111 -5.98 -19.63 0.63
CA LEU A 111 -6.18 -19.19 2.01
C LEU A 111 -5.30 -19.91 3.03
N LYS A 112 -4.42 -20.82 2.60
CA LYS A 112 -3.58 -21.63 3.52
C LYS A 112 -2.27 -20.97 3.94
N TYR A 113 -2.09 -19.68 3.64
CA TYR A 113 -0.83 -19.00 3.90
C TYR A 113 -0.83 -18.25 5.20
N ILE A 114 -0.04 -18.72 6.13
CA ILE A 114 0.40 -17.93 7.27
C ILE A 114 1.92 -17.95 7.25
N ASN A 115 2.53 -16.81 7.01
CA ASN A 115 3.96 -16.63 7.03
C ASN A 115 4.34 -15.79 8.24
N GLY A 116 4.95 -16.44 9.23
CA GLY A 116 5.53 -15.77 10.37
C GLY A 116 6.97 -15.39 10.11
N SER A 117 7.41 -14.28 10.68
CA SER A 117 8.81 -13.87 10.66
C SER A 117 9.31 -13.44 12.03
N ILE A 118 10.59 -13.71 12.27
CA ILE A 118 11.31 -13.34 13.48
C ILE A 118 12.50 -12.48 13.08
N MET A 119 12.68 -11.34 13.74
CA MET A 119 13.91 -10.58 13.69
C MET A 119 14.68 -10.77 15.00
N LEU A 120 15.92 -11.25 14.90
CA LEU A 120 16.86 -11.36 16.02
C LEU A 120 17.88 -10.21 15.97
N ARG A 121 18.03 -9.52 17.09
CA ARG A 121 19.16 -8.59 17.30
C ARG A 121 20.34 -9.40 17.81
N LEU A 122 21.46 -9.33 17.10
CA LEU A 122 22.67 -10.06 17.43
C LEU A 122 23.60 -9.22 18.32
N SER A 123 24.48 -9.86 19.08
CA SER A 123 25.41 -9.18 19.99
C SER A 123 26.40 -8.25 19.28
N ASP A 124 26.69 -8.52 17.99
CA ASP A 124 27.56 -7.69 17.15
C ASP A 124 26.83 -6.51 16.47
N GLY A 125 25.54 -6.33 16.77
CA GLY A 125 24.68 -5.25 16.27
C GLY A 125 24.05 -5.52 14.91
N ARG A 126 24.28 -6.67 14.28
CA ARG A 126 23.54 -7.11 13.11
C ARG A 126 22.11 -7.52 13.49
N LYS A 127 21.24 -7.55 12.48
CA LYS A 127 19.88 -8.07 12.61
C LYS A 127 19.70 -9.24 11.65
N LEU A 128 19.19 -10.34 12.16
CA LEU A 128 18.87 -11.55 11.39
C LEU A 128 17.36 -11.67 11.27
N TYR A 129 16.86 -11.75 10.05
CA TYR A 129 15.45 -11.97 9.75
C TYR A 129 15.26 -13.40 9.25
N ILE A 130 14.28 -14.09 9.79
CA ILE A 130 13.87 -15.43 9.36
C ILE A 130 12.38 -15.38 9.10
N SER A 131 11.96 -15.62 7.86
CA SER A 131 10.56 -15.63 7.41
C SER A 131 10.19 -17.00 6.86
N GLY A 132 8.91 -17.26 6.64
CA GLY A 132 8.43 -18.57 6.20
C GLY A 132 8.12 -19.51 7.35
N LEU A 133 7.94 -18.98 8.55
CA LEU A 133 7.57 -19.76 9.72
C LEU A 133 6.06 -19.94 9.79
N ARG A 134 5.64 -21.12 10.25
CA ARG A 134 4.24 -21.35 10.56
C ARG A 134 3.84 -20.52 11.77
N GLY A 135 2.62 -20.02 11.73
CA GLY A 135 2.15 -18.94 12.58
C GLY A 135 2.13 -19.13 14.09
N ASN A 136 2.56 -20.24 14.64
CA ASN A 136 2.68 -20.40 16.09
C ASN A 136 4.10 -20.08 16.55
N ILE A 137 4.38 -18.80 16.78
CA ILE A 137 5.68 -18.31 17.25
C ILE A 137 5.55 -17.95 18.75
N PRO A 138 5.95 -18.84 19.67
CA PRO A 138 5.68 -18.69 21.11
C PRO A 138 6.67 -17.77 21.83
N PHE A 139 7.14 -16.72 21.17
CA PHE A 139 8.13 -15.80 21.72
C PHE A 139 7.58 -14.40 21.95
N LYS A 140 8.30 -13.62 22.75
CA LYS A 140 8.01 -12.19 23.00
C LYS A 140 9.20 -11.34 22.62
N THR A 141 8.94 -10.10 22.21
CA THR A 141 9.99 -9.09 22.01
C THR A 141 10.82 -8.94 23.28
N GLY A 142 12.15 -8.84 23.12
CA GLY A 142 13.10 -8.82 24.23
C GLY A 142 13.52 -10.20 24.77
N GLN A 143 12.88 -11.29 24.36
CA GLN A 143 13.24 -12.64 24.78
C GLN A 143 14.58 -13.06 24.16
N ARG A 144 15.46 -13.64 24.99
CA ARG A 144 16.73 -14.21 24.54
C ARG A 144 16.49 -15.56 23.87
N ILE A 145 17.15 -15.76 22.75
CA ILE A 145 17.15 -17.00 21.97
C ILE A 145 18.58 -17.55 21.93
N THR A 146 18.73 -18.85 22.11
CA THR A 146 20.02 -19.54 22.01
C THR A 146 20.13 -20.26 20.68
N LYS A 147 21.35 -20.37 20.17
CA LYS A 147 21.67 -21.13 18.97
C LYS A 147 21.15 -22.59 19.11
N GLY A 148 20.44 -23.05 18.08
CA GLY A 148 19.81 -24.39 18.07
C GLY A 148 18.43 -24.45 18.73
N GLN A 149 17.95 -23.37 19.36
CA GLN A 149 16.61 -23.32 19.92
C GLN A 149 15.58 -23.34 18.78
N THR A 150 14.53 -24.16 18.92
CA THR A 150 13.41 -24.21 17.96
C THR A 150 12.71 -22.85 17.89
N LEU A 151 12.59 -22.31 16.69
CA LEU A 151 11.90 -21.05 16.42
C LEU A 151 10.47 -21.27 15.95
N GLY A 152 10.18 -22.38 15.32
CA GLY A 152 8.90 -22.74 14.75
C GLY A 152 9.05 -23.83 13.70
N THR A 153 8.11 -23.92 12.79
CA THR A 153 8.14 -24.87 11.68
C THR A 153 7.96 -24.15 10.36
N VAL A 154 8.41 -24.76 9.26
CA VAL A 154 8.25 -24.24 7.91
C VAL A 154 6.77 -24.12 7.57
N ALA A 155 6.35 -22.94 7.14
CA ALA A 155 5.03 -22.70 6.59
C ALA A 155 4.95 -23.15 5.13
N TYR A 156 3.73 -23.34 4.66
CA TYR A 156 3.51 -23.52 3.24
C TYR A 156 3.63 -22.17 2.54
N ASP A 157 4.69 -21.95 1.78
CA ASP A 157 4.86 -20.77 0.94
C ASP A 157 5.36 -21.19 -0.45
N TYR A 158 4.54 -21.02 -1.48
CA TYR A 158 4.88 -21.38 -2.86
C TYR A 158 5.18 -20.17 -3.75
N ARG A 159 4.89 -18.96 -3.25
CA ARG A 159 4.75 -17.75 -4.06
C ARG A 159 5.88 -17.43 -5.02
N LYS A 160 7.14 -17.62 -4.61
CA LYS A 160 8.28 -17.32 -5.49
C LYS A 160 8.94 -18.55 -6.09
N ILE A 161 8.92 -19.66 -5.38
CA ILE A 161 9.77 -20.83 -5.67
C ILE A 161 8.96 -22.09 -5.94
N GLY A 162 7.64 -22.02 -5.83
CA GLY A 162 6.74 -23.16 -6.09
C GLY A 162 6.81 -24.30 -5.08
N LYS A 163 7.45 -24.10 -3.90
CA LYS A 163 7.54 -25.07 -2.82
C LYS A 163 7.74 -24.41 -1.46
N PRO A 164 7.39 -25.12 -0.35
CA PRO A 164 7.60 -24.61 1.00
C PRO A 164 9.07 -24.28 1.26
N HIS A 165 9.33 -23.14 1.90
CA HIS A 165 10.67 -22.65 2.19
C HIS A 165 10.68 -21.63 3.32
N ILE A 166 11.85 -21.40 3.89
CA ILE A 166 12.14 -20.22 4.72
C ILE A 166 13.02 -19.25 3.95
N SER A 167 12.92 -17.96 4.26
CA SER A 167 13.89 -16.95 3.81
C SER A 167 14.71 -16.42 4.98
N ILE A 168 15.97 -16.14 4.73
CA ILE A 168 16.92 -15.58 5.68
C ILE A 168 17.55 -14.35 5.07
N SER A 169 17.45 -13.22 5.76
CA SER A 169 18.20 -12.02 5.42
C SER A 169 18.95 -11.47 6.64
N VAL A 170 20.02 -10.76 6.37
CA VAL A 170 20.87 -10.17 7.40
C VAL A 170 21.08 -8.71 7.06
N SER A 171 20.92 -7.81 8.04
CA SER A 171 21.32 -6.43 7.92
C SER A 171 22.43 -6.07 8.89
N GLY A 172 23.36 -5.22 8.44
CA GLY A 172 24.42 -4.64 9.26
C GLY A 172 23.89 -3.63 10.29
N LYS A 173 24.79 -3.11 11.11
CA LYS A 173 24.48 -2.03 12.08
C LYS A 173 23.92 -0.77 11.39
N ASP A 174 24.36 -0.52 10.16
CA ASP A 174 23.96 0.60 9.31
C ASP A 174 22.66 0.29 8.50
N SER A 175 21.98 -0.80 8.84
CA SER A 175 20.79 -1.31 8.16
C SER A 175 20.98 -1.71 6.69
N LYS A 176 22.23 -1.76 6.19
CA LYS A 176 22.50 -2.26 4.85
C LYS A 176 22.46 -3.79 4.80
N PRO A 177 22.03 -4.36 3.66
CA PRO A 177 22.05 -5.81 3.47
C PRO A 177 23.46 -6.38 3.62
N VAL A 178 23.56 -7.53 4.27
CA VAL A 178 24.79 -8.32 4.43
C VAL A 178 24.52 -9.69 3.83
N ASP A 179 25.49 -10.26 3.12
CA ASP A 179 25.36 -11.60 2.55
C ASP A 179 25.07 -12.67 3.62
N PRO A 180 23.86 -13.27 3.64
CA PRO A 180 23.46 -14.26 4.62
C PRO A 180 24.17 -15.61 4.45
N MET A 181 24.87 -15.86 3.35
CA MET A 181 25.63 -17.09 3.09
C MET A 181 26.93 -17.15 3.90
N THR A 182 27.61 -16.01 4.04
CA THR A 182 28.91 -15.90 4.69
C THR A 182 28.92 -16.42 6.14
N PRO A 183 27.94 -16.14 7.01
CA PRO A 183 27.92 -16.66 8.39
C PRO A 183 27.84 -18.19 8.48
N PHE A 184 27.27 -18.84 7.46
CA PHE A 184 27.25 -20.31 7.37
C PHE A 184 28.55 -20.90 6.81
N GLY A 185 29.51 -20.04 6.39
CA GLY A 185 30.73 -20.47 5.74
C GLY A 185 30.53 -20.89 4.29
N LEU A 186 29.48 -20.42 3.67
CA LEU A 186 29.13 -20.66 2.27
C LEU A 186 29.55 -19.45 1.42
N LYS A 187 29.75 -19.69 0.12
CA LYS A 187 29.97 -18.64 -0.86
C LYS A 187 28.75 -18.54 -1.77
N THR A 188 28.32 -17.31 -2.05
CA THR A 188 27.28 -17.06 -3.04
C THR A 188 27.74 -17.53 -4.42
N THR A 189 26.93 -18.37 -5.06
CA THR A 189 27.16 -18.84 -6.42
C THR A 189 25.92 -18.56 -7.24
N PHE A 190 26.08 -17.88 -8.36
CA PHE A 190 24.93 -17.54 -9.22
C PHE A 190 24.26 -18.80 -9.76
N LYS A 191 22.98 -18.97 -9.46
CA LYS A 191 22.10 -19.96 -10.08
C LYS A 191 20.89 -19.26 -10.67
N LYS A 192 20.50 -19.69 -11.86
CA LYS A 192 19.23 -19.27 -12.45
C LYS A 192 18.12 -20.10 -11.82
N ILE A 193 17.21 -19.45 -11.09
CA ILE A 193 16.06 -20.12 -10.50
C ILE A 193 14.96 -20.22 -11.53
N ALA A 194 14.32 -21.39 -11.62
CA ALA A 194 13.13 -21.52 -12.42
C ALA A 194 12.00 -20.69 -11.78
N PRO A 195 11.33 -19.83 -12.54
CA PRO A 195 10.23 -19.04 -12.02
C PRO A 195 9.08 -19.91 -11.52
N GLN A 196 8.24 -19.35 -10.67
CA GLN A 196 6.97 -19.97 -10.33
C GLN A 196 6.19 -20.27 -11.61
N VAL A 197 5.69 -21.49 -11.75
CA VAL A 197 4.89 -21.86 -12.92
C VAL A 197 3.49 -21.27 -12.75
N ILE A 198 3.31 -20.07 -13.28
CA ILE A 198 1.98 -19.49 -13.40
C ILE A 198 1.32 -20.12 -14.63
N PRO A 199 0.08 -20.57 -14.53
CA PRO A 199 -0.59 -21.19 -15.65
C PRO A 199 -0.75 -20.17 -16.79
N LYS A 200 -0.21 -20.46 -17.96
CA LYS A 200 -0.42 -19.61 -19.16
C LYS A 200 -1.89 -19.54 -19.56
N THR A 201 -2.64 -20.56 -19.22
CA THR A 201 -4.07 -20.72 -19.55
C THR A 201 -4.75 -21.43 -18.40
N LEU A 202 -5.91 -20.93 -17.98
CA LEU A 202 -6.78 -21.58 -17.02
C LEU A 202 -7.82 -22.42 -17.78
N THR A 203 -8.11 -23.60 -17.27
CA THR A 203 -9.26 -24.39 -17.72
C THR A 203 -10.56 -23.69 -17.33
N VAL A 204 -11.67 -24.07 -17.97
CA VAL A 204 -13.00 -23.53 -17.64
C VAL A 204 -13.30 -23.66 -16.14
N ARG A 205 -13.00 -24.82 -15.55
CA ARG A 205 -13.20 -25.05 -14.12
C ARG A 205 -12.34 -24.12 -13.27
N GLN A 206 -11.04 -24.06 -13.50
CA GLN A 206 -10.14 -23.20 -12.74
C GLN A 206 -10.53 -21.72 -12.80
N ALA A 207 -10.88 -21.23 -13.98
CA ALA A 207 -11.30 -19.85 -14.16
C ALA A 207 -12.62 -19.53 -13.44
N ASN A 208 -13.58 -20.46 -13.45
CA ASN A 208 -14.83 -20.29 -12.71
C ASN A 208 -14.62 -20.41 -11.19
N ASP A 209 -13.83 -21.37 -10.72
CA ASP A 209 -13.52 -21.52 -9.29
C ASP A 209 -12.85 -20.25 -8.74
N ASP A 210 -11.89 -19.68 -9.48
CA ASP A 210 -11.23 -18.42 -9.11
C ASP A 210 -12.20 -17.23 -9.13
N PHE A 211 -13.05 -17.15 -10.15
CA PHE A 211 -14.01 -16.06 -10.26
C PHE A 211 -15.09 -16.14 -9.17
N ASP A 212 -15.61 -17.32 -8.89
CA ASP A 212 -16.60 -17.53 -7.82
C ASP A 212 -15.98 -17.19 -6.44
N PHE A 213 -14.72 -17.56 -6.20
CA PHE A 213 -14.00 -17.18 -5.00
C PHE A 213 -13.85 -15.65 -4.90
N LEU A 214 -13.47 -14.97 -5.99
CA LEU A 214 -13.31 -13.51 -6.02
C LEU A 214 -14.61 -12.80 -5.62
N VAL A 215 -15.72 -13.08 -6.31
CA VAL A 215 -16.96 -12.35 -6.08
C VAL A 215 -17.61 -12.70 -4.73
N SER A 216 -17.44 -13.94 -4.26
CA SER A 216 -17.91 -14.35 -2.93
C SER A 216 -17.12 -13.67 -1.82
N SER A 217 -15.79 -13.61 -1.94
CA SER A 217 -14.97 -12.90 -0.96
C SER A 217 -15.24 -11.39 -0.93
N MET A 218 -15.49 -10.77 -2.08
CA MET A 218 -15.90 -9.37 -2.14
C MET A 218 -17.23 -9.14 -1.41
N LYS A 219 -18.24 -9.98 -1.67
CA LYS A 219 -19.55 -9.86 -1.04
C LYS A 219 -19.51 -10.12 0.47
N GLU A 220 -18.68 -11.06 0.92
CA GLU A 220 -18.55 -11.42 2.34
C GLU A 220 -17.66 -10.44 3.11
N CYS A 221 -16.52 -10.03 2.54
CA CYS A 221 -15.52 -9.25 3.25
C CYS A 221 -15.74 -7.74 3.18
N TYR A 222 -16.14 -7.22 2.01
CA TYR A 222 -16.16 -5.78 1.79
C TYR A 222 -17.36 -5.11 2.48
N PRO A 223 -17.14 -4.23 3.48
CA PRO A 223 -18.20 -3.76 4.41
C PRO A 223 -19.17 -2.76 3.77
N SER A 224 -18.84 -2.18 2.63
CA SER A 224 -19.69 -1.27 1.85
C SER A 224 -20.21 -1.91 0.57
N PHE A 225 -20.27 -3.26 0.50
CA PHE A 225 -20.65 -3.95 -0.72
C PHE A 225 -22.02 -3.49 -1.23
N ASP A 226 -23.02 -3.49 -0.37
CA ASP A 226 -24.41 -3.10 -0.72
C ASP A 226 -24.56 -1.59 -0.98
N ASP A 227 -23.62 -0.75 -0.53
CA ASP A 227 -23.63 0.69 -0.81
C ASP A 227 -23.21 1.01 -2.25
N ILE A 228 -22.38 0.15 -2.86
CA ILE A 228 -21.80 0.34 -4.19
C ILE A 228 -22.44 -0.57 -5.22
N ILE A 229 -22.78 -1.81 -4.83
CA ILE A 229 -23.20 -2.88 -5.74
C ILE A 229 -24.62 -3.31 -5.42
N SER A 230 -25.57 -2.88 -6.27
CA SER A 230 -26.92 -3.42 -6.20
C SER A 230 -26.95 -4.90 -6.60
N GLU A 231 -27.95 -5.66 -6.14
CA GLU A 231 -28.11 -7.05 -6.53
C GLU A 231 -28.22 -7.22 -8.06
N GLU A 232 -28.88 -6.29 -8.75
CA GLU A 232 -28.95 -6.28 -10.21
C GLU A 232 -27.55 -6.13 -10.86
N LYS A 233 -26.76 -5.16 -10.40
CA LYS A 233 -25.36 -4.95 -10.85
C LYS A 233 -24.52 -6.19 -10.59
N TYR A 234 -24.68 -6.81 -9.43
CA TYR A 234 -24.00 -8.06 -9.07
C TYR A 234 -24.33 -9.18 -10.05
N GLN A 235 -25.62 -9.48 -10.25
CA GLN A 235 -26.06 -10.54 -11.14
C GLN A 235 -25.65 -10.29 -12.58
N GLN A 236 -25.72 -9.06 -13.06
CA GLN A 236 -25.28 -8.69 -14.40
C GLN A 236 -23.76 -8.92 -14.58
N PHE A 237 -22.96 -8.49 -13.61
CA PHE A 237 -21.50 -8.67 -13.66
C PHE A 237 -21.14 -10.16 -13.64
N VAL A 238 -21.73 -10.93 -12.72
CA VAL A 238 -21.47 -12.37 -12.60
C VAL A 238 -21.88 -13.12 -13.87
N SER A 239 -23.11 -12.91 -14.36
CA SER A 239 -23.61 -13.63 -15.54
C SER A 239 -22.79 -13.29 -16.80
N SER A 240 -22.53 -12.00 -17.04
CA SER A 240 -21.75 -11.57 -18.20
C SER A 240 -20.30 -12.06 -18.17
N THR A 241 -19.73 -12.22 -16.98
CA THR A 241 -18.39 -12.76 -16.82
C THR A 241 -18.37 -14.27 -17.03
N LYS A 242 -19.32 -15.01 -16.46
CA LYS A 242 -19.42 -16.46 -16.66
C LYS A 242 -19.60 -16.85 -18.12
N GLU A 243 -20.26 -16.02 -18.92
CA GLU A 243 -20.33 -16.22 -20.38
C GLU A 243 -18.93 -16.20 -21.04
N LYS A 244 -18.04 -15.32 -20.57
CA LYS A 244 -16.64 -15.24 -21.07
C LYS A 244 -15.77 -16.41 -20.60
N LEU A 245 -16.20 -17.13 -19.55
CA LEU A 245 -15.48 -18.25 -18.93
C LEU A 245 -15.97 -19.63 -19.39
N LYS A 246 -16.79 -19.72 -20.43
CA LYS A 246 -17.27 -20.98 -21.02
C LYS A 246 -16.21 -21.76 -21.81
N ALA A 247 -15.06 -21.14 -22.10
CA ALA A 247 -13.92 -21.76 -22.77
C ALA A 247 -12.64 -21.51 -21.96
N PRO A 248 -11.59 -22.34 -22.14
CA PRO A 248 -10.29 -22.06 -21.53
C PRO A 248 -9.81 -20.65 -21.87
N ILE A 249 -9.28 -19.94 -20.88
CA ILE A 249 -8.91 -18.53 -20.99
C ILE A 249 -7.43 -18.33 -20.69
N SER A 250 -6.74 -17.49 -21.48
CA SER A 250 -5.37 -17.13 -21.14
C SER A 250 -5.30 -16.35 -19.84
N TYR A 251 -4.20 -16.50 -19.08
CA TYR A 251 -3.96 -15.80 -17.83
C TYR A 251 -4.17 -14.29 -17.95
N ASN A 252 -3.61 -13.67 -18.99
CA ASN A 252 -3.75 -12.23 -19.20
C ASN A 252 -5.20 -11.77 -19.42
N LYS A 253 -6.00 -12.54 -20.14
CA LYS A 253 -7.43 -12.24 -20.31
C LYS A 253 -8.19 -12.42 -19.01
N PHE A 254 -7.86 -13.45 -18.24
CA PHE A 254 -8.46 -13.68 -16.94
C PHE A 254 -8.07 -12.57 -15.95
N TYR A 255 -6.80 -12.14 -15.94
CA TYR A 255 -6.34 -11.00 -15.16
C TYR A 255 -7.12 -9.72 -15.47
N GLN A 256 -7.45 -9.45 -16.74
CA GLN A 256 -8.30 -8.32 -17.10
C GLN A 256 -9.73 -8.44 -16.54
N ILE A 257 -10.27 -9.64 -16.45
CA ILE A 257 -11.55 -9.90 -15.79
C ILE A 257 -11.44 -9.58 -14.29
N VAL A 258 -10.42 -10.09 -13.61
CA VAL A 258 -10.19 -9.80 -12.19
C VAL A 258 -9.99 -8.30 -11.99
N ARG A 259 -9.21 -7.64 -12.85
CA ARG A 259 -9.00 -6.20 -12.80
C ARG A 259 -10.32 -5.41 -12.94
N SER A 260 -11.21 -5.85 -13.82
CA SER A 260 -12.51 -5.19 -14.00
C SER A 260 -13.39 -5.27 -12.75
N ALA A 261 -13.20 -6.31 -11.91
CA ALA A 261 -13.90 -6.42 -10.64
C ALA A 261 -13.48 -5.36 -9.60
N PHE A 262 -12.30 -4.74 -9.76
CA PHE A 262 -11.79 -3.64 -8.92
C PHE A 262 -11.92 -2.26 -9.58
N SER A 263 -12.68 -2.15 -10.66
CA SER A 263 -12.87 -0.90 -11.39
C SER A 263 -14.25 -0.29 -11.16
N MET A 264 -14.49 0.89 -11.74
CA MET A 264 -15.81 1.55 -11.75
C MET A 264 -16.92 0.67 -12.32
N GLN A 265 -16.56 -0.41 -13.04
CA GLN A 265 -17.54 -1.38 -13.54
C GLN A 265 -18.18 -2.20 -12.42
N PHE A 266 -17.47 -2.44 -11.31
CA PHE A 266 -18.00 -3.28 -10.24
C PHE A 266 -17.67 -2.70 -8.86
N LEU A 267 -16.60 -3.14 -8.18
CA LEU A 267 -16.20 -2.67 -6.86
C LEU A 267 -15.07 -1.66 -7.01
N HIS A 268 -15.36 -0.40 -6.69
CA HIS A 268 -14.37 0.68 -6.76
C HIS A 268 -14.22 1.34 -5.39
N ASP A 269 -13.01 1.25 -4.85
CA ASP A 269 -12.66 1.75 -3.53
C ASP A 269 -11.15 1.97 -3.48
N SER A 270 -10.69 3.03 -2.83
CA SER A 270 -9.26 3.39 -2.76
C SER A 270 -8.46 2.46 -1.85
N HIS A 271 -9.12 1.73 -0.96
CA HIS A 271 -8.53 0.76 -0.05
C HIS A 271 -8.79 -0.70 -0.45
N ALA A 272 -9.49 -0.94 -1.57
CA ALA A 272 -9.59 -2.24 -2.22
C ALA A 272 -8.72 -2.25 -3.47
N TRP A 273 -7.71 -3.09 -3.52
CA TRP A 273 -6.79 -3.07 -4.66
C TRP A 273 -6.39 -4.46 -5.13
N LEU A 274 -6.11 -4.53 -6.42
CA LEU A 274 -5.49 -5.65 -7.08
C LEU A 274 -3.97 -5.46 -7.02
N ASP A 275 -3.24 -6.49 -6.58
CA ASP A 275 -1.78 -6.44 -6.63
C ASP A 275 -1.33 -6.30 -8.09
N THR A 276 -0.53 -5.27 -8.34
CA THR A 276 -0.11 -4.89 -9.70
C THR A 276 0.99 -5.78 -10.26
N ASP A 277 1.61 -6.59 -9.42
CA ASP A 277 2.64 -7.54 -9.83
C ASP A 277 2.03 -8.74 -10.56
N ASN A 278 1.50 -8.48 -11.77
CA ASN A 278 1.17 -9.55 -12.68
C ASN A 278 2.49 -10.15 -13.22
N PRO A 279 2.91 -11.32 -12.75
CA PRO A 279 4.18 -11.91 -13.15
C PRO A 279 4.21 -12.34 -14.63
N MET A 280 3.07 -12.28 -15.31
CA MET A 280 2.96 -12.54 -16.76
C MET A 280 3.03 -11.25 -17.59
N ILE A 281 2.98 -10.07 -16.97
CA ILE A 281 3.36 -8.82 -17.63
C ILE A 281 4.89 -8.81 -17.69
N THR A 282 5.40 -9.48 -18.71
CA THR A 282 6.80 -9.30 -19.07
C THR A 282 7.00 -7.84 -19.47
N TYR A 283 8.04 -7.20 -18.98
CA TYR A 283 8.39 -5.78 -19.21
C TYR A 283 8.70 -5.42 -20.69
N ASN A 284 8.22 -6.21 -21.64
CA ASN A 284 8.31 -5.96 -23.08
C ASN A 284 7.09 -5.17 -23.58
N TYR A 285 6.60 -4.21 -22.80
CA TYR A 285 5.53 -3.33 -23.28
C TYR A 285 6.09 -2.24 -24.18
N CYS A 286 5.31 -1.92 -25.21
CA CYS A 286 5.61 -0.80 -26.07
C CYS A 286 5.05 0.49 -25.47
N VAL A 287 5.78 1.59 -25.63
CA VAL A 287 5.46 2.90 -25.09
C VAL A 287 5.19 3.87 -26.25
N PRO A 288 4.07 4.63 -26.22
CA PRO A 288 3.78 5.64 -27.23
C PRO A 288 4.68 6.87 -27.08
N HIS A 289 4.81 7.65 -28.12
CA HIS A 289 5.42 8.97 -28.04
C HIS A 289 4.43 10.02 -27.52
N LEU A 290 3.12 9.81 -27.73
CA LEU A 290 2.05 10.67 -27.24
C LEU A 290 1.27 9.98 -26.12
N PHE A 291 1.29 10.57 -24.94
CA PHE A 291 0.49 10.12 -23.80
C PHE A 291 -0.80 10.93 -23.78
N ILE A 292 -1.93 10.25 -23.77
CA ILE A 292 -3.24 10.86 -23.94
C ILE A 292 -4.08 10.56 -22.71
N GLY A 293 -4.61 11.61 -22.09
CA GLY A 293 -5.54 11.55 -20.97
C GLY A 293 -6.79 12.38 -21.25
N SER A 294 -7.72 12.37 -20.31
CA SER A 294 -8.90 13.22 -20.38
C SER A 294 -8.82 14.35 -19.35
N LEU A 295 -9.10 15.56 -19.81
CA LEU A 295 -9.25 16.74 -18.96
C LEU A 295 -10.50 17.50 -19.40
N ASN A 296 -11.39 17.80 -18.45
CA ASN A 296 -12.63 18.54 -18.68
C ASN A 296 -13.50 17.96 -19.82
N GLY A 297 -13.58 16.62 -19.89
CA GLY A 297 -14.38 15.90 -20.89
C GLY A 297 -13.80 15.86 -22.30
N LYS A 298 -12.54 16.24 -22.47
CA LYS A 298 -11.80 16.18 -23.73
C LYS A 298 -10.61 15.25 -23.61
N LEU A 299 -10.29 14.50 -24.68
CA LEU A 299 -9.00 13.83 -24.78
C LEU A 299 -7.93 14.84 -25.19
N ILE A 300 -6.83 14.85 -24.48
CA ILE A 300 -5.73 15.79 -24.68
C ILE A 300 -4.41 15.03 -24.67
N VAL A 301 -3.44 15.45 -25.46
CA VAL A 301 -2.06 15.00 -25.33
C VAL A 301 -1.49 15.58 -24.04
N THR A 302 -1.43 14.78 -23.00
CA THR A 302 -1.03 15.20 -21.65
C THR A 302 0.46 15.19 -21.46
N GLN A 303 1.19 14.29 -22.14
CA GLN A 303 2.65 14.23 -22.16
C GLN A 303 3.11 13.81 -23.56
N ALA A 304 4.34 14.14 -23.91
CA ALA A 304 4.95 13.72 -25.16
C ALA A 304 6.45 13.43 -24.97
N GLN A 305 6.96 12.44 -25.69
CA GLN A 305 8.40 12.19 -25.72
C GLN A 305 9.14 13.29 -26.50
N THR A 306 10.47 13.40 -26.27
CA THR A 306 11.32 14.35 -26.97
C THR A 306 11.14 14.30 -28.49
N GLY A 307 10.89 15.44 -29.12
CA GLY A 307 10.61 15.56 -30.55
C GLY A 307 9.11 15.57 -30.90
N TYR A 308 8.25 15.28 -29.93
CA TYR A 308 6.79 15.30 -30.08
C TYR A 308 6.09 16.40 -29.25
N GLU A 309 6.86 17.29 -28.63
CA GLU A 309 6.39 18.34 -27.72
C GLU A 309 5.39 19.29 -28.37
N LYS A 310 5.49 19.48 -29.68
CA LYS A 310 4.53 20.32 -30.46
C LYS A 310 3.08 19.85 -30.38
N TYR A 311 2.85 18.64 -29.91
CA TYR A 311 1.52 18.07 -29.75
C TYR A 311 0.96 18.23 -28.33
N LEU A 312 1.76 18.68 -27.38
CA LEU A 312 1.31 18.92 -26.01
C LEU A 312 0.10 19.87 -25.98
N GLY A 313 -0.91 19.52 -25.16
CA GLY A 313 -2.14 20.29 -25.03
C GLY A 313 -3.10 20.20 -26.20
N LYS A 314 -2.73 19.56 -27.31
CA LYS A 314 -3.65 19.40 -28.42
C LYS A 314 -4.77 18.42 -28.09
N GLU A 315 -5.99 18.82 -28.47
CA GLU A 315 -7.18 17.97 -28.34
C GLU A 315 -7.16 16.84 -29.37
N VAL A 316 -7.49 15.63 -28.89
CA VAL A 316 -7.56 14.40 -29.69
C VAL A 316 -9.02 14.08 -29.97
N SER A 317 -9.38 13.92 -31.25
CA SER A 317 -10.74 13.62 -31.67
C SER A 317 -10.99 12.11 -31.83
N ALA A 318 -9.96 11.33 -32.17
CA ALA A 318 -10.06 9.88 -32.27
C ALA A 318 -8.69 9.20 -32.13
N ILE A 319 -8.69 7.92 -31.72
CA ILE A 319 -7.52 7.05 -31.74
C ILE A 319 -7.92 5.76 -32.45
N ASP A 320 -7.18 5.38 -33.50
CA ASP A 320 -7.44 4.19 -34.33
C ASP A 320 -8.89 4.11 -34.86
N GLY A 321 -9.46 5.24 -35.19
CA GLY A 321 -10.83 5.36 -35.67
C GLY A 321 -11.91 5.32 -34.59
N VAL A 322 -11.54 5.14 -33.32
CA VAL A 322 -12.48 5.20 -32.18
C VAL A 322 -12.59 6.65 -31.71
N ASP A 323 -13.82 7.14 -31.65
CA ASP A 323 -14.14 8.51 -31.23
C ASP A 323 -13.72 8.80 -29.79
N ALA A 324 -13.29 10.05 -29.54
CA ALA A 324 -12.83 10.50 -28.23
C ALA A 324 -13.84 10.26 -27.10
N LYS A 325 -15.14 10.50 -27.36
CA LYS A 325 -16.20 10.32 -26.37
C LYS A 325 -16.29 8.86 -25.90
N MET A 326 -16.20 7.90 -26.82
CA MET A 326 -16.20 6.49 -26.49
C MET A 326 -14.94 6.08 -25.71
N LEU A 327 -13.80 6.68 -26.03
CA LEU A 327 -12.55 6.43 -25.32
C LEU A 327 -12.57 7.00 -23.91
N ILE A 328 -13.17 8.16 -23.70
CA ILE A 328 -13.38 8.78 -22.37
C ILE A 328 -14.27 7.88 -21.51
N GLU A 329 -15.37 7.39 -22.06
CA GLU A 329 -16.26 6.48 -21.35
C GLU A 329 -15.55 5.17 -20.97
N LYS A 330 -14.78 4.61 -21.89
CA LYS A 330 -13.95 3.43 -21.60
C LYS A 330 -12.94 3.71 -20.49
N LEU A 331 -12.21 4.83 -20.55
CA LEU A 331 -11.27 5.23 -19.49
C LEU A 331 -11.96 5.29 -18.14
N ARG A 332 -13.12 5.95 -18.06
CA ARG A 332 -13.87 6.10 -16.83
C ARG A 332 -14.27 4.73 -16.24
N ASN A 333 -14.72 3.81 -17.07
CA ASN A 333 -15.11 2.47 -16.63
C ASN A 333 -13.93 1.63 -16.12
N ASP A 334 -12.74 1.89 -16.62
CA ASP A 334 -11.52 1.15 -16.27
C ASP A 334 -10.74 1.74 -15.06
N ILE A 335 -11.25 2.82 -14.45
CA ILE A 335 -10.64 3.46 -13.27
C ILE A 335 -10.66 2.51 -12.08
N LEU A 336 -9.56 2.48 -11.32
CA LEU A 336 -9.37 1.73 -10.09
C LEU A 336 -9.21 2.68 -8.90
N GLY A 337 -9.54 2.21 -7.70
CA GLY A 337 -9.14 2.87 -6.46
C GLY A 337 -9.73 4.26 -6.25
N VAL A 338 -11.02 4.42 -6.52
CA VAL A 338 -11.77 5.67 -6.31
C VAL A 338 -12.94 5.40 -5.38
N ASP A 339 -13.10 6.19 -4.34
CA ASP A 339 -14.22 6.11 -3.41
C ASP A 339 -15.47 6.79 -4.00
N GLY A 340 -16.56 6.06 -4.09
CA GLY A 340 -17.86 6.59 -4.51
C GLY A 340 -17.81 7.35 -5.84
N ASP A 341 -18.38 8.56 -5.84
CA ASP A 341 -18.46 9.45 -7.01
C ASP A 341 -17.46 10.60 -6.93
N ASN A 342 -16.29 10.39 -6.32
CA ASN A 342 -15.25 11.40 -6.14
C ASN A 342 -14.73 11.91 -7.48
N GLN A 343 -15.19 13.08 -7.90
CA GLN A 343 -14.89 13.63 -9.22
C GLN A 343 -13.43 14.07 -9.36
N SER A 344 -12.82 14.57 -8.29
CA SER A 344 -11.41 14.96 -8.33
C SER A 344 -10.50 13.76 -8.52
N ALA A 345 -10.75 12.67 -7.79
CA ALA A 345 -10.01 11.42 -7.96
C ALA A 345 -10.25 10.78 -9.34
N ILE A 346 -11.50 10.81 -9.85
CA ILE A 346 -11.82 10.38 -11.21
C ILE A 346 -11.03 11.20 -12.23
N ASN A 347 -10.99 12.52 -12.09
CA ASN A 347 -10.26 13.40 -13.00
C ASN A 347 -8.75 13.15 -12.97
N GLU A 348 -8.18 12.91 -11.80
CA GLU A 348 -6.76 12.54 -11.66
C GLU A 348 -6.43 11.28 -12.46
N TRP A 349 -7.24 10.22 -12.30
CA TRP A 349 -7.12 9.01 -13.07
C TRP A 349 -7.31 9.22 -14.57
N MET A 350 -8.26 10.04 -14.96
CA MET A 350 -8.54 10.34 -16.36
C MET A 350 -7.38 11.07 -17.03
N ILE A 351 -6.68 11.95 -16.31
CA ILE A 351 -5.49 12.65 -16.82
C ILE A 351 -4.33 11.70 -17.03
N THR A 352 -4.16 10.75 -16.14
CA THR A 352 -3.05 9.77 -16.17
C THR A 352 -3.38 8.49 -16.93
N GLY A 353 -4.61 8.35 -17.42
CA GLY A 353 -5.19 7.11 -17.92
C GLY A 353 -4.67 6.56 -19.26
N TRP A 354 -3.58 7.09 -19.82
CA TRP A 354 -3.00 6.62 -21.09
C TRP A 354 -2.71 5.12 -21.11
N ASN A 355 -2.30 4.53 -19.97
CA ASN A 355 -2.07 3.09 -19.83
C ASN A 355 -3.33 2.27 -20.12
N THR A 356 -4.47 2.81 -19.72
CA THR A 356 -5.78 2.18 -19.94
C THR A 356 -6.20 2.32 -21.40
N LEU A 357 -6.02 3.50 -22.02
CA LEU A 357 -6.29 3.70 -23.45
C LEU A 357 -5.37 2.85 -24.33
N ALA A 358 -4.12 2.73 -23.95
CA ALA A 358 -3.16 1.86 -24.63
C ALA A 358 -3.56 0.37 -24.54
N GLY A 359 -4.43 0.02 -23.57
CA GLY A 359 -5.06 -1.30 -23.49
C GLY A 359 -4.13 -2.40 -23.02
N ASN A 360 -3.16 -2.15 -22.13
CA ASN A 360 -2.19 -3.16 -21.69
C ASN A 360 -1.66 -4.03 -22.84
N ASN A 361 -1.63 -3.50 -24.07
CA ASN A 361 -1.27 -4.22 -25.28
C ASN A 361 0.25 -4.28 -25.37
N LEU A 362 0.80 -5.35 -24.80
CA LEU A 362 2.22 -5.71 -24.88
C LEU A 362 2.75 -5.85 -26.32
N THR A 363 1.86 -5.80 -27.30
CA THR A 363 2.18 -6.07 -28.72
C THR A 363 1.76 -4.93 -29.64
N ARG A 364 1.26 -3.82 -29.11
CA ARG A 364 0.85 -2.70 -29.95
C ARG A 364 2.06 -1.90 -30.41
N HIS A 365 2.22 -1.72 -31.70
CA HIS A 365 3.38 -1.05 -32.26
C HIS A 365 3.05 0.28 -32.95
N LEU A 366 1.79 0.59 -33.16
CA LEU A 366 1.35 1.80 -33.87
C LEU A 366 -0.02 2.22 -33.37
N SER A 367 -0.23 3.52 -33.17
CA SER A 367 -1.55 4.12 -33.08
C SER A 367 -1.69 5.26 -34.08
N VAL A 368 -2.91 5.47 -34.55
CA VAL A 368 -3.28 6.55 -35.43
C VAL A 368 -4.09 7.56 -34.61
N VAL A 369 -3.45 8.65 -34.21
CA VAL A 369 -4.06 9.71 -33.39
C VAL A 369 -4.55 10.81 -34.32
N LYS A 370 -5.86 11.05 -34.34
CA LYS A 370 -6.46 12.18 -35.03
C LYS A 370 -6.69 13.32 -34.07
N LEU A 371 -6.14 14.49 -34.36
CA LEU A 371 -6.31 15.69 -33.56
C LEU A 371 -7.59 16.45 -33.96
N ALA A 372 -8.08 17.32 -33.10
CA ALA A 372 -9.28 18.12 -33.39
C ALA A 372 -9.09 19.12 -34.53
N ASP A 373 -7.85 19.54 -34.80
CA ASP A 373 -7.51 20.41 -35.95
C ASP A 373 -7.50 19.63 -37.29
N GLY A 374 -7.85 18.34 -37.28
CA GLY A 374 -7.90 17.48 -38.46
C GLY A 374 -6.56 16.81 -38.81
N SER A 375 -5.47 17.20 -38.16
CA SER A 375 -4.17 16.55 -38.39
C SER A 375 -4.14 15.14 -37.86
N VAL A 376 -3.32 14.28 -38.47
CA VAL A 376 -3.19 12.86 -38.13
C VAL A 376 -1.74 12.56 -37.77
N VAL A 377 -1.54 11.98 -36.59
CA VAL A 377 -0.24 11.53 -36.11
C VAL A 377 -0.21 10.00 -36.11
N ARG A 378 0.75 9.44 -36.82
CA ARG A 378 1.07 8.02 -36.76
C ARG A 378 2.13 7.82 -35.67
N ASP A 379 1.68 7.41 -34.50
CA ASP A 379 2.55 7.20 -33.34
C ASP A 379 3.11 5.77 -33.37
N GLN A 380 4.36 5.64 -33.83
CA GLN A 380 5.09 4.38 -33.81
C GLN A 380 5.58 4.12 -32.40
N TRP A 381 5.00 3.15 -31.73
CA TRP A 381 5.40 2.78 -30.37
C TRP A 381 6.76 2.11 -30.35
N ILE A 382 7.49 2.36 -29.30
CA ILE A 382 8.81 1.78 -29.05
C ILE A 382 8.77 0.81 -27.89
N SER A 383 9.63 -0.18 -27.90
CA SER A 383 9.77 -1.12 -26.79
C SER A 383 10.35 -0.42 -25.54
N ALA A 384 9.90 -0.82 -24.36
CA ALA A 384 10.28 -0.15 -23.10
C ALA A 384 11.78 -0.20 -22.82
N ASP A 385 12.49 -1.20 -23.32
CA ASP A 385 13.96 -1.30 -23.23
C ASP A 385 14.68 -0.28 -24.14
N GLN A 386 14.01 0.17 -25.21
CA GLN A 386 14.50 1.23 -26.09
C GLN A 386 14.30 2.65 -25.50
N VAL A 387 13.47 2.78 -24.46
CA VAL A 387 13.25 4.06 -23.76
C VAL A 387 14.48 4.52 -22.97
N LYS A 388 15.51 3.71 -22.84
CA LYS A 388 16.81 4.11 -22.27
C LYS A 388 17.44 5.22 -23.11
N GLY A 389 17.34 6.47 -22.63
CA GLY A 389 17.87 7.65 -23.32
C GLY A 389 16.80 8.51 -23.99
N ILE A 390 15.59 8.07 -24.14
CA ILE A 390 14.48 8.96 -24.45
C ILE A 390 14.08 9.62 -23.14
N LYS A 391 14.50 10.85 -22.95
CA LYS A 391 13.98 11.67 -21.86
C LYS A 391 12.51 11.87 -22.17
N PRO A 392 11.58 11.44 -21.29
CA PRO A 392 10.21 11.86 -21.43
C PRO A 392 10.24 13.37 -21.60
N SER A 393 9.47 13.91 -22.54
CA SER A 393 9.33 15.34 -22.69
C SER A 393 9.10 15.89 -21.32
N THR A 394 10.03 16.64 -20.87
CA THR A 394 10.05 17.17 -19.52
C THR A 394 9.18 18.42 -19.45
N GLY A 395 7.93 18.28 -19.78
CA GLY A 395 6.99 19.03 -19.02
C GLY A 395 7.09 18.48 -17.59
N LYS A 396 8.14 18.86 -16.86
CA LYS A 396 8.19 18.70 -15.42
C LYS A 396 7.09 19.58 -14.90
N THR A 397 5.89 19.03 -14.87
CA THR A 397 4.72 19.75 -14.43
C THR A 397 4.91 20.10 -12.97
N ALA A 398 4.57 21.30 -12.58
CA ALA A 398 4.55 21.67 -11.16
C ALA A 398 3.75 20.65 -10.32
N TYR A 399 2.71 20.07 -10.91
CA TYR A 399 1.90 18.99 -10.36
C TYR A 399 2.73 17.71 -10.10
N TYR A 400 3.42 17.18 -11.12
CA TYR A 400 4.26 15.98 -10.96
C TYR A 400 5.56 16.25 -10.20
N GLN A 401 6.09 17.46 -10.23
CA GLN A 401 7.25 17.86 -9.43
C GLN A 401 6.93 17.90 -7.94
N ARG A 402 5.76 18.41 -7.57
CA ARG A 402 5.28 18.36 -6.18
C ARG A 402 5.15 16.92 -5.71
N ARG A 403 4.54 16.07 -6.54
CA ARG A 403 4.37 14.64 -6.26
C ARG A 403 5.71 13.93 -6.05
N ASN A 404 6.75 14.27 -6.80
CA ASN A 404 8.08 13.68 -6.68
C ASN A 404 8.95 14.35 -5.60
N ALA A 405 8.77 15.64 -5.35
CA ALA A 405 9.55 16.37 -4.35
C ALA A 405 9.21 15.95 -2.92
N ASN A 406 7.95 15.59 -2.69
CA ASN A 406 7.48 15.16 -1.37
C ASN A 406 7.99 13.76 -0.96
N GLN A 407 8.42 12.94 -1.91
CA GLN A 407 8.94 11.59 -1.61
C GLN A 407 10.29 11.57 -0.86
N LYS A 408 10.96 12.71 -0.70
CA LYS A 408 12.29 12.79 -0.04
C LYS A 408 12.25 13.10 1.45
N SER A 409 11.13 13.56 1.98
CA SER A 409 10.96 13.90 3.39
C SER A 409 9.49 13.77 3.77
N GLN A 410 9.21 13.09 4.89
CA GLN A 410 7.84 12.89 5.37
C GLN A 410 7.16 14.19 5.82
N TYR A 411 7.94 15.16 6.25
CA TYR A 411 7.44 16.49 6.59
C TYR A 411 8.47 17.59 6.30
N ARG A 412 8.00 18.83 6.24
CA ARG A 412 8.85 20.02 6.14
C ARG A 412 8.16 21.23 6.78
N PHE A 413 8.87 21.93 7.65
CA PHE A 413 8.43 23.19 8.21
C PHE A 413 9.30 24.33 7.68
N THR A 414 8.69 25.40 7.15
CA THR A 414 9.39 26.57 6.61
C THR A 414 8.63 27.86 6.89
N MET A 415 9.37 28.96 7.05
CA MET A 415 8.78 30.29 7.05
C MET A 415 8.66 30.80 5.63
N LYS A 416 7.45 31.15 5.21
CA LYS A 416 7.21 31.83 3.91
C LYS A 416 7.49 33.32 4.02
N THR A 417 7.07 33.92 5.11
CA THR A 417 7.35 35.29 5.53
C THR A 417 7.43 35.32 7.07
N ASP A 418 7.70 36.46 7.67
CA ASP A 418 7.64 36.66 9.12
C ASP A 418 6.23 36.45 9.71
N ARG A 419 5.19 36.45 8.86
CA ARG A 419 3.78 36.32 9.23
C ARG A 419 3.10 35.04 8.75
N ILE A 420 3.79 34.21 8.00
CA ILE A 420 3.23 33.01 7.38
C ILE A 420 4.20 31.85 7.50
N ALA A 421 3.82 30.83 8.23
CA ALA A 421 4.50 29.53 8.27
C ALA A 421 3.84 28.54 7.31
N LEU A 422 4.62 27.58 6.81
CA LEU A 422 4.17 26.46 5.98
C LEU A 422 4.65 25.16 6.61
N LEU A 423 3.71 24.28 6.96
CA LEU A 423 3.94 22.90 7.32
C LEU A 423 3.46 21.99 6.17
N THR A 424 4.38 21.30 5.52
CA THR A 424 4.05 20.26 4.53
C THR A 424 4.12 18.92 5.22
N ILE A 425 3.07 18.11 5.13
CA ILE A 425 2.99 16.73 5.64
C ILE A 425 2.82 15.81 4.45
N CYS A 426 3.82 14.97 4.17
CA CYS A 426 3.87 14.15 2.98
C CYS A 426 3.23 12.77 3.17
N ASP A 427 3.19 12.27 4.40
CA ASP A 427 2.44 11.10 4.84
C ASP A 427 2.21 11.16 6.36
N PHE A 428 1.34 10.29 6.87
CA PHE A 428 1.02 10.18 8.28
C PHE A 428 1.70 8.96 8.94
N THR A 429 2.88 8.56 8.45
CA THR A 429 3.72 7.51 9.08
C THR A 429 4.87 8.08 9.90
N LEU A 430 4.70 9.31 10.40
CA LEU A 430 5.69 10.03 11.20
C LEU A 430 5.98 9.28 12.50
N ASP A 431 7.27 9.17 12.83
CA ASP A 431 7.71 8.64 14.13
C ASP A 431 7.70 9.71 15.23
N GLU A 432 7.93 9.29 16.47
CA GLU A 432 7.95 10.19 17.64
C GLU A 432 8.96 11.32 17.49
N VAL A 433 10.15 11.05 16.95
CA VAL A 433 11.20 12.07 16.78
C VAL A 433 10.76 13.14 15.78
N GLN A 434 10.09 12.72 14.71
CA GLN A 434 9.56 13.62 13.69
C GLN A 434 8.38 14.44 14.23
N MET A 435 7.49 13.80 14.99
CA MET A 435 6.37 14.48 15.65
C MET A 435 6.87 15.54 16.65
N ASP A 436 7.85 15.20 17.47
CA ASP A 436 8.47 16.15 18.42
C ASP A 436 9.15 17.33 17.69
N ALA A 437 9.82 17.07 16.56
CA ALA A 437 10.44 18.12 15.76
C ALA A 437 9.42 19.07 15.10
N ILE A 438 8.24 18.56 14.71
CA ILE A 438 7.13 19.40 14.23
C ILE A 438 6.57 20.23 15.40
N ALA A 439 6.33 19.60 16.56
CA ALA A 439 5.87 20.28 17.77
C ALA A 439 6.80 21.42 18.19
N ASP A 440 8.09 21.17 18.24
CA ASP A 440 9.12 22.18 18.53
C ASP A 440 9.10 23.34 17.52
N SER A 441 8.89 23.02 16.25
CA SER A 441 8.81 24.04 15.19
C SER A 441 7.56 24.90 15.35
N LEU A 442 6.41 24.30 15.65
CA LEU A 442 5.16 25.00 15.93
C LEU A 442 5.31 25.89 17.16
N MET A 443 5.89 25.39 18.25
CA MET A 443 6.04 26.15 19.50
C MET A 443 7.04 27.30 19.37
N ARG A 444 8.12 27.13 18.63
CA ARG A 444 9.05 28.23 18.30
C ARG A 444 8.38 29.35 17.50
N HIS A 445 7.38 29.04 16.72
CA HIS A 445 6.68 29.96 15.83
C HIS A 445 5.21 30.16 16.20
N LYS A 446 4.82 29.87 17.46
CA LYS A 446 3.42 29.97 17.94
C LYS A 446 2.78 31.35 17.80
N ASN A 447 3.59 32.40 17.71
CA ASN A 447 3.14 33.78 17.55
C ASN A 447 3.00 34.19 16.06
N VAL A 448 3.36 33.34 15.12
CA VAL A 448 3.13 33.59 13.70
C VAL A 448 1.62 33.53 13.44
N PRO A 449 1.01 34.60 12.87
CA PRO A 449 -0.45 34.68 12.82
C PRO A 449 -1.13 33.73 11.85
N ASN A 450 -0.40 33.20 10.85
CA ASN A 450 -0.96 32.31 9.84
C ASN A 450 -0.09 31.08 9.61
N LEU A 451 -0.73 29.92 9.57
CA LEU A 451 -0.12 28.65 9.22
C LEU A 451 -0.85 28.07 8.02
N ILE A 452 -0.10 27.74 6.98
CA ILE A 452 -0.58 26.92 5.88
C ILE A 452 -0.11 25.49 6.16
N ILE A 453 -1.02 24.51 6.12
CA ILE A 453 -0.72 23.10 6.20
C ILE A 453 -0.99 22.47 4.84
N ASP A 454 0.03 21.92 4.21
CA ASP A 454 -0.07 21.31 2.88
C ASP A 454 -0.08 19.79 3.00
N VAL A 455 -1.26 19.17 2.78
CA VAL A 455 -1.45 17.72 2.75
C VAL A 455 -1.72 17.20 1.34
N ARG A 456 -1.46 18.02 0.32
CA ARG A 456 -1.53 17.57 -1.07
C ARG A 456 -0.46 16.53 -1.34
N ASN A 457 -0.79 15.55 -2.15
CA ASN A 457 0.09 14.42 -2.45
C ASN A 457 0.45 13.55 -1.22
N ASN A 458 -0.42 13.52 -0.24
CA ASN A 458 -0.26 12.71 0.97
C ASN A 458 -1.20 11.49 0.89
N PRO A 459 -0.69 10.25 0.80
CA PRO A 459 -1.51 9.05 0.67
C PRO A 459 -2.20 8.61 1.98
N GLY A 460 -1.96 9.33 3.08
CA GLY A 460 -2.45 8.96 4.40
C GLY A 460 -1.39 8.31 5.29
N GLY A 461 -1.79 7.38 6.13
CA GLY A 461 -0.94 6.69 7.09
C GLY A 461 -1.69 6.35 8.38
N HIS A 462 -1.04 6.51 9.53
CA HIS A 462 -1.58 6.15 10.83
C HIS A 462 -2.58 7.18 11.36
N ILE A 463 -3.74 6.71 11.78
CA ILE A 463 -4.80 7.58 12.33
C ILE A 463 -4.38 8.21 13.66
N ASP A 464 -3.56 7.53 14.47
CA ASP A 464 -3.04 8.05 15.73
C ASP A 464 -2.15 9.28 15.51
N VAL A 465 -1.32 9.26 14.48
CA VAL A 465 -0.51 10.41 14.06
C VAL A 465 -1.40 11.56 13.60
N CYS A 466 -2.45 11.26 12.84
CA CYS A 466 -3.45 12.24 12.42
C CYS A 466 -4.12 12.90 13.64
N ASN A 467 -4.66 12.09 14.56
CA ASN A 467 -5.37 12.58 15.74
C ASN A 467 -4.45 13.40 16.66
N ARG A 468 -3.21 12.98 16.84
CA ARG A 468 -2.22 13.75 17.59
C ARG A 468 -1.92 15.10 16.93
N LEU A 469 -1.78 15.16 15.62
CA LEU A 469 -1.62 16.43 14.90
C LEU A 469 -2.85 17.33 15.04
N VAL A 470 -4.07 16.77 14.93
CA VAL A 470 -5.32 17.52 15.13
C VAL A 470 -5.35 18.15 16.53
N SER A 471 -4.92 17.45 17.58
CA SER A 471 -4.92 17.92 18.96
C SER A 471 -4.13 19.22 19.16
N TRP A 472 -3.16 19.51 18.31
CA TRP A 472 -2.32 20.73 18.37
C TRP A 472 -3.01 21.99 17.83
N PHE A 473 -4.15 21.82 17.15
CA PHE A 473 -4.83 22.92 16.50
C PHE A 473 -6.23 23.20 17.04
N ILE A 474 -6.90 22.23 17.65
CA ILE A 474 -8.26 22.39 18.14
C ILE A 474 -8.31 23.13 19.48
N ASP A 475 -9.36 23.93 19.68
CA ASP A 475 -9.54 24.76 20.89
C ASP A 475 -10.44 24.07 21.94
N LYS A 476 -11.15 23.02 21.57
CA LYS A 476 -12.08 22.26 22.41
C LYS A 476 -12.08 20.79 22.02
N PRO A 477 -12.49 19.89 22.93
CA PRO A 477 -12.64 18.48 22.59
C PRO A 477 -13.50 18.32 21.33
N THR A 478 -13.01 17.49 20.40
CA THR A 478 -13.62 17.24 19.10
C THR A 478 -13.73 15.74 18.91
N GLU A 479 -14.87 15.28 18.45
CA GLU A 479 -15.04 13.88 18.08
C GLU A 479 -14.09 13.51 16.96
N ALA A 480 -13.34 12.42 17.15
CA ALA A 480 -12.52 11.83 16.10
C ALA A 480 -13.39 11.30 14.96
N THR A 481 -12.76 10.76 13.97
CA THR A 481 -13.40 10.34 12.73
C THR A 481 -14.47 9.26 12.88
N ASN A 482 -14.51 8.49 13.96
CA ASN A 482 -15.32 7.28 14.00
C ASN A 482 -16.54 7.45 14.87
N HIS A 483 -17.73 7.62 14.27
CA HIS A 483 -18.98 7.46 14.99
C HIS A 483 -19.27 5.99 15.24
N TYR A 484 -18.98 5.12 14.28
CA TYR A 484 -19.07 3.67 14.44
C TYR A 484 -18.33 2.93 13.34
N ASP A 485 -17.94 1.72 13.65
CA ASP A 485 -17.40 0.77 12.71
C ASP A 485 -18.47 -0.26 12.31
N LYS A 486 -18.47 -0.62 11.03
CA LYS A 486 -19.31 -1.65 10.45
C LYS A 486 -18.45 -2.71 9.76
N VAL A 487 -18.80 -3.98 9.96
CA VAL A 487 -18.30 -5.08 9.13
C VAL A 487 -19.47 -5.74 8.41
N ASN A 488 -19.24 -6.26 7.22
CA ASN A 488 -20.31 -6.84 6.42
C ASN A 488 -20.80 -8.18 7.00
N SER A 489 -19.88 -9.00 7.48
CA SER A 489 -20.18 -10.27 8.10
C SER A 489 -19.23 -10.57 9.26
N ASN A 490 -19.81 -10.98 10.39
CA ASN A 490 -19.06 -11.51 11.52
C ASN A 490 -18.43 -12.87 11.18
N GLY A 491 -19.04 -13.61 10.23
CA GLY A 491 -18.54 -14.90 9.73
C GLY A 491 -17.25 -14.76 8.90
N VAL A 492 -16.95 -13.59 8.34
CA VAL A 492 -15.71 -13.33 7.60
C VAL A 492 -14.46 -13.64 8.43
N TYR A 493 -14.55 -13.38 9.73
CA TYR A 493 -13.48 -13.70 10.67
C TYR A 493 -13.19 -15.21 10.73
N GLN A 494 -14.22 -16.04 10.66
CA GLN A 494 -14.08 -17.50 10.67
C GLN A 494 -13.58 -18.03 9.32
N SER A 495 -14.06 -17.47 8.22
CA SER A 495 -13.74 -17.93 6.86
C SER A 495 -12.37 -17.47 6.36
N PHE A 496 -11.96 -16.24 6.73
CA PHE A 496 -10.77 -15.57 6.19
C PHE A 496 -9.77 -15.11 7.25
N VAL A 497 -9.94 -15.49 8.51
CA VAL A 497 -9.13 -15.02 9.64
C VAL A 497 -7.62 -15.14 9.39
N HIS A 498 -7.19 -16.21 8.73
CA HIS A 498 -5.79 -16.45 8.39
C HIS A 498 -5.26 -15.54 7.27
N CYS A 499 -6.13 -14.78 6.60
CA CYS A 499 -5.79 -13.77 5.61
C CYS A 499 -5.74 -12.35 6.18
N MET A 500 -6.11 -12.18 7.45
CA MET A 500 -6.22 -10.89 8.09
C MET A 500 -4.96 -10.49 8.81
N ASN A 501 -4.59 -9.21 8.71
CA ASN A 501 -3.57 -8.57 9.54
C ASN A 501 -4.13 -8.25 10.93
N ILE A 502 -4.44 -9.28 11.71
CA ILE A 502 -4.99 -9.12 13.03
C ILE A 502 -4.00 -9.73 14.02
N PRO A 503 -3.60 -9.01 15.07
CA PRO A 503 -2.83 -9.58 16.16
C PRO A 503 -3.50 -10.85 16.71
N ALA A 504 -2.68 -11.78 17.17
CA ALA A 504 -3.15 -13.11 17.56
C ALA A 504 -4.16 -13.12 18.72
N ASP A 505 -4.04 -12.15 19.59
CA ASP A 505 -4.86 -11.90 20.78
C ASP A 505 -6.03 -10.94 20.52
N ASP A 506 -6.06 -10.31 19.36
CA ASP A 506 -7.16 -9.44 18.95
C ASP A 506 -8.36 -10.28 18.47
N LYS A 507 -9.50 -10.05 19.09
CA LYS A 507 -10.80 -10.62 18.70
C LYS A 507 -11.64 -9.55 18.00
N PRO A 508 -11.25 -9.16 16.79
CA PRO A 508 -11.59 -7.85 16.21
C PRO A 508 -13.08 -7.63 15.98
N PHE A 509 -13.89 -8.67 16.05
CA PHE A 509 -15.33 -8.55 15.74
C PHE A 509 -16.22 -9.22 16.78
N GLU A 510 -15.70 -9.66 17.93
CA GLU A 510 -16.54 -10.31 18.97
C GLU A 510 -17.59 -9.35 19.56
N ASP A 511 -17.27 -8.07 19.65
CA ASP A 511 -18.17 -7.04 20.18
C ASP A 511 -19.13 -6.46 19.13
N TYR A 512 -19.04 -6.90 17.87
CA TYR A 512 -19.88 -6.41 16.79
C TYR A 512 -21.26 -7.08 16.85
N VAL A 513 -22.31 -6.26 16.84
CA VAL A 513 -23.71 -6.69 16.98
C VAL A 513 -24.55 -6.28 15.79
N VAL A 514 -25.63 -7.00 15.55
CA VAL A 514 -26.64 -6.62 14.57
C VAL A 514 -27.45 -5.44 15.12
N ARG A 515 -27.69 -4.42 14.28
CA ARG A 515 -28.61 -3.32 14.58
C ARG A 515 -29.95 -3.53 13.84
N ASP A 516 -31.04 -3.21 14.51
CA ASP A 516 -32.36 -3.35 13.93
C ASP A 516 -32.53 -2.56 12.63
N GLY A 517 -33.04 -3.23 11.60
CA GLY A 517 -33.28 -2.63 10.29
C GLY A 517 -32.04 -2.32 9.44
N GLN A 518 -30.84 -2.75 9.88
CA GLN A 518 -29.61 -2.51 9.16
C GLN A 518 -28.91 -3.82 8.77
N THR A 519 -28.17 -3.79 7.65
CA THR A 519 -27.34 -4.92 7.21
C THR A 519 -25.95 -4.83 7.86
N GLY A 520 -25.37 -6.00 8.17
CA GLY A 520 -24.02 -6.11 8.73
C GLY A 520 -24.00 -6.04 10.26
N PHE A 521 -22.79 -6.00 10.80
CA PHE A 521 -22.49 -5.99 12.22
C PHE A 521 -21.78 -4.69 12.59
N TYR A 522 -22.15 -4.12 13.71
CA TYR A 522 -21.71 -2.81 14.17
C TYR A 522 -20.98 -2.93 15.50
N ASN A 523 -19.90 -2.20 15.67
CA ASN A 523 -19.24 -2.07 16.95
C ASN A 523 -20.02 -1.08 17.83
N PRO A 524 -20.64 -1.52 18.93
CA PRO A 524 -21.41 -0.63 19.81
C PRO A 524 -20.53 0.29 20.64
N SER A 525 -19.25 -0.08 20.83
CA SER A 525 -18.28 0.68 21.61
C SER A 525 -17.44 1.65 20.78
N SER A 526 -17.66 1.74 19.48
CA SER A 526 -17.06 2.77 18.64
C SER A 526 -17.65 4.16 18.95
N LEU A 527 -17.85 4.41 20.23
CA LEU A 527 -18.04 5.76 20.73
C LEU A 527 -16.77 6.51 20.38
N SER A 528 -16.96 7.52 19.56
CA SER A 528 -15.98 8.48 19.14
C SER A 528 -14.83 8.62 20.12
N ASP A 529 -13.63 8.22 19.69
CA ASP A 529 -12.43 8.69 20.36
C ASP A 529 -12.47 10.22 20.31
N VAL A 530 -12.63 10.83 21.46
CA VAL A 530 -12.62 12.29 21.56
C VAL A 530 -11.18 12.75 21.58
N ILE A 531 -10.82 13.57 20.59
CA ILE A 531 -9.52 14.24 20.58
C ILE A 531 -9.62 15.46 21.49
N TYR A 532 -8.74 15.51 22.48
CA TYR A 532 -8.62 16.64 23.39
C TYR A 532 -7.51 17.58 22.91
N PRO A 533 -7.68 18.91 23.07
CA PRO A 533 -6.60 19.86 22.80
C PRO A 533 -5.35 19.49 23.59
N ASP A 534 -4.19 19.51 22.95
CA ASP A 534 -2.91 19.32 23.62
C ASP A 534 -2.54 20.61 24.37
N SER A 535 -2.29 20.50 25.67
CA SER A 535 -1.94 21.65 26.49
C SER A 535 -0.50 22.11 26.33
N ALA A 536 0.39 21.24 25.89
CA ALA A 536 1.81 21.53 25.71
C ALA A 536 2.12 22.05 24.30
N VAL A 537 1.41 21.54 23.31
CA VAL A 537 1.58 21.92 21.89
C VAL A 537 0.27 22.47 21.36
N HIS A 538 0.15 23.79 21.32
CA HIS A 538 -1.07 24.42 20.82
C HIS A 538 -0.76 25.64 19.94
N TYR A 539 -1.27 25.59 18.70
CA TYR A 539 -1.17 26.71 17.76
C TYR A 539 -2.53 27.39 17.58
N SER A 540 -2.64 28.63 18.07
CA SER A 540 -3.88 29.42 18.08
C SER A 540 -4.04 30.37 16.87
N GLY A 541 -3.02 30.51 16.00
CA GLY A 541 -3.09 31.34 14.81
C GLY A 541 -4.08 30.79 13.75
N ARG A 542 -4.33 31.55 12.70
CA ARG A 542 -5.19 31.11 11.58
C ARG A 542 -4.59 29.92 10.86
N VAL A 543 -5.40 28.88 10.59
CA VAL A 543 -4.98 27.68 9.86
C VAL A 543 -5.69 27.60 8.52
N ILE A 544 -4.93 27.39 7.45
CA ILE A 544 -5.42 27.05 6.10
C ILE A 544 -4.83 25.71 5.70
N VAL A 545 -5.67 24.77 5.28
CA VAL A 545 -5.20 23.46 4.81
C VAL A 545 -5.33 23.36 3.29
N LEU A 546 -4.25 22.98 2.63
CA LEU A 546 -4.24 22.73 1.19
C LEU A 546 -4.54 21.26 0.93
N THR A 547 -5.56 21.00 0.09
CA THR A 547 -6.01 19.65 -0.26
C THR A 547 -6.07 19.45 -1.76
N ASP A 548 -5.93 18.22 -2.20
CA ASP A 548 -6.21 17.79 -3.56
C ASP A 548 -6.66 16.31 -3.61
N GLU A 549 -6.95 15.83 -4.80
CA GLU A 549 -7.39 14.45 -5.11
C GLU A 549 -6.38 13.36 -4.67
N THR A 550 -5.17 13.74 -4.33
CA THR A 550 -4.14 12.82 -3.82
C THR A 550 -4.01 12.86 -2.30
N SER A 551 -4.77 13.74 -1.61
CA SER A 551 -4.92 13.74 -0.16
C SER A 551 -5.88 12.61 0.23
N LYS A 552 -5.35 11.44 0.66
CA LYS A 552 -6.13 10.23 0.86
C LYS A 552 -6.05 9.71 2.31
N SER A 553 -7.05 8.91 2.73
CA SER A 553 -7.07 8.25 4.04
C SER A 553 -6.88 9.26 5.17
N ALA A 554 -5.93 9.10 6.08
CA ALA A 554 -5.63 10.05 7.16
C ALA A 554 -5.42 11.50 6.65
N ALA A 555 -5.00 11.70 5.40
CA ALA A 555 -4.88 13.02 4.78
C ALA A 555 -6.23 13.61 4.32
N THR A 556 -7.31 12.82 4.29
CA THR A 556 -8.70 13.31 4.23
C THR A 556 -9.24 13.59 5.63
N ASP A 557 -8.96 12.70 6.60
CA ASP A 557 -9.45 12.83 7.98
C ASP A 557 -8.90 14.07 8.67
N PHE A 558 -7.62 14.35 8.52
CA PHE A 558 -6.97 15.48 9.15
C PHE A 558 -7.66 16.83 8.84
N PRO A 559 -7.81 17.24 7.56
CA PRO A 559 -8.54 18.47 7.25
C PRO A 559 -10.03 18.38 7.61
N ALA A 560 -10.67 17.20 7.49
CA ALA A 560 -12.07 17.03 7.84
C ALA A 560 -12.34 17.31 9.32
N GLN A 561 -11.51 16.81 10.21
CA GLN A 561 -11.60 17.08 11.66
C GLN A 561 -11.37 18.56 11.99
N LEU A 562 -10.40 19.22 11.35
CA LEU A 562 -10.15 20.64 11.54
C LEU A 562 -11.29 21.51 11.01
N VAL A 563 -11.94 21.12 9.92
CA VAL A 563 -13.14 21.81 9.38
C VAL A 563 -14.33 21.62 10.32
N ARG A 564 -14.61 20.39 10.77
CA ARG A 564 -15.70 20.13 11.74
C ARG A 564 -15.53 20.87 13.06
N SER A 565 -14.30 20.99 13.54
CA SER A 565 -14.00 21.77 14.76
C SER A 565 -14.09 23.30 14.55
N GLY A 566 -14.27 23.77 13.31
CA GLY A 566 -14.26 25.18 12.94
C GLY A 566 -12.87 25.82 12.98
N ARG A 567 -11.81 25.01 12.99
CA ARG A 567 -10.44 25.48 13.25
C ARG A 567 -9.69 25.87 11.99
N SER A 568 -10.09 25.34 10.85
CA SER A 568 -9.45 25.64 9.57
C SER A 568 -10.44 25.91 8.45
N ILE A 569 -9.94 26.53 7.39
CA ILE A 569 -10.54 26.52 6.06
C ILE A 569 -9.65 25.70 5.11
N THR A 570 -10.27 25.08 4.13
CA THR A 570 -9.58 24.27 3.12
C THR A 570 -9.55 24.98 1.78
N VAL A 571 -8.41 24.90 1.09
CA VAL A 571 -8.19 25.50 -0.23
C VAL A 571 -7.62 24.45 -1.18
N GLY A 572 -8.17 24.33 -2.36
CA GLY A 572 -7.69 23.40 -3.38
C GLY A 572 -8.79 22.61 -4.04
N ARG A 573 -8.68 21.28 -3.98
CA ARG A 573 -9.66 20.36 -4.58
C ARG A 573 -10.16 19.35 -3.55
N GLU A 574 -11.26 18.70 -3.91
CA GLU A 574 -11.81 17.58 -3.14
C GLU A 574 -10.73 16.54 -2.82
N THR A 575 -10.71 16.05 -1.58
CA THR A 575 -9.77 15.01 -1.15
C THR A 575 -10.06 13.67 -1.82
N GLY A 576 -9.05 12.79 -1.91
CA GLY A 576 -9.11 11.57 -2.71
C GLY A 576 -9.88 10.40 -2.09
N THR A 577 -10.21 10.44 -0.79
CA THR A 577 -11.04 9.43 -0.11
C THR A 577 -12.32 10.02 0.43
N GLY A 578 -13.28 9.13 0.77
CA GLY A 578 -14.61 9.54 1.24
C GLY A 578 -14.56 10.38 2.53
N TYR A 579 -15.41 11.42 2.60
CA TYR A 579 -15.57 12.25 3.80
C TYR A 579 -16.42 11.56 4.88
N HIS A 580 -17.54 10.95 4.47
CA HIS A 580 -18.50 10.39 5.42
C HIS A 580 -18.03 9.10 6.06
N TYR A 581 -17.30 8.30 5.30
CA TYR A 581 -16.74 7.04 5.77
C TYR A 581 -15.50 6.65 4.95
N MET A 582 -14.69 5.80 5.54
CA MET A 582 -13.62 5.08 4.88
C MET A 582 -13.74 3.58 5.13
N THR A 583 -13.37 2.81 4.15
CA THR A 583 -13.21 1.36 4.27
C THR A 583 -11.72 1.07 4.46
N ALA A 584 -11.28 0.90 5.70
CA ALA A 584 -9.87 0.77 6.03
C ALA A 584 -9.66 -0.04 7.31
N VAL A 585 -8.61 0.27 8.07
CA VAL A 585 -8.26 -0.21 9.40
C VAL A 585 -7.80 -1.68 9.42
N LYS A 586 -8.59 -2.62 8.91
CA LYS A 586 -8.24 -4.04 8.84
C LYS A 586 -8.45 -4.55 7.41
N PHE A 587 -7.55 -5.41 6.96
CA PHE A 587 -7.50 -5.86 5.56
C PHE A 587 -7.42 -7.37 5.46
N ALA A 588 -8.13 -7.94 4.49
CA ALA A 588 -7.95 -9.30 4.01
C ALA A 588 -7.03 -9.28 2.78
N HIS A 589 -5.91 -9.97 2.87
CA HIS A 589 -5.00 -10.21 1.75
C HIS A 589 -5.29 -11.60 1.18
N LEU A 590 -5.78 -11.66 -0.03
CA LEU A 590 -6.33 -12.86 -0.65
C LEU A 590 -5.57 -13.20 -1.94
N ALA A 591 -5.57 -14.49 -2.28
CA ALA A 591 -5.06 -14.97 -3.57
C ALA A 591 -6.06 -15.93 -4.19
N LEU A 592 -6.26 -15.83 -5.49
CA LEU A 592 -7.13 -16.75 -6.23
C LEU A 592 -6.53 -18.16 -6.25
N PRO A 593 -7.35 -19.20 -6.08
CA PRO A 593 -6.88 -20.58 -5.86
C PRO A 593 -6.00 -21.17 -6.97
N HIS A 594 -6.25 -20.82 -8.21
CA HIS A 594 -5.58 -21.42 -9.37
C HIS A 594 -4.68 -20.45 -10.14
N SER A 595 -5.11 -19.20 -10.34
CA SER A 595 -4.30 -18.17 -11.00
C SER A 595 -3.27 -17.53 -10.07
N HIS A 596 -3.48 -17.63 -8.76
CA HIS A 596 -2.68 -17.00 -7.72
C HIS A 596 -2.63 -15.46 -7.82
N ILE A 597 -3.58 -14.86 -8.52
CA ILE A 597 -3.74 -13.40 -8.55
C ILE A 597 -4.06 -12.92 -7.15
N GLN A 598 -3.29 -11.98 -6.66
CA GLN A 598 -3.41 -11.44 -5.32
C GLN A 598 -4.21 -10.13 -5.31
N TYR A 599 -4.97 -9.92 -4.24
CA TYR A 599 -5.77 -8.73 -4.05
C TYR A 599 -6.03 -8.49 -2.56
N THR A 600 -6.39 -7.27 -2.23
CA THR A 600 -6.66 -6.83 -0.86
C THR A 600 -8.05 -6.22 -0.78
N LEU A 601 -8.78 -6.61 0.27
CA LEU A 601 -10.09 -6.05 0.60
C LEU A 601 -10.04 -5.45 2.01
N PRO A 602 -10.57 -4.24 2.22
CA PRO A 602 -10.80 -3.72 3.55
C PRO A 602 -11.96 -4.48 4.22
N LEU A 603 -11.88 -4.64 5.53
CA LEU A 603 -12.84 -5.41 6.31
C LEU A 603 -13.75 -4.53 7.17
N VAL A 604 -13.34 -3.30 7.45
CA VAL A 604 -14.04 -2.37 8.32
C VAL A 604 -14.42 -1.12 7.53
N LYS A 605 -15.67 -0.70 7.66
CA LYS A 605 -16.16 0.62 7.28
C LYS A 605 -16.23 1.47 8.53
N SER A 606 -15.32 2.45 8.64
CA SER A 606 -15.33 3.45 9.70
C SER A 606 -16.12 4.67 9.24
N VAL A 607 -17.25 4.92 9.91
CA VAL A 607 -18.15 6.04 9.57
C VAL A 607 -17.81 7.23 10.45
N ALA A 608 -17.49 8.35 9.81
CA ALA A 608 -17.10 9.59 10.48
C ALA A 608 -18.27 10.55 10.69
N ASP A 609 -19.19 10.61 9.72
CA ASP A 609 -20.33 11.53 9.74
C ASP A 609 -21.44 10.98 8.85
N ASP A 610 -22.62 10.77 9.42
CA ASP A 610 -23.81 10.31 8.70
C ASP A 610 -24.60 11.47 8.06
N THR A 611 -24.24 12.71 8.37
CA THR A 611 -25.01 13.89 7.98
C THR A 611 -24.65 14.36 6.57
N VAL A 612 -25.46 13.98 5.61
CA VAL A 612 -25.34 14.46 4.23
C VAL A 612 -25.89 15.88 4.12
N SER A 613 -25.15 16.77 3.47
CA SER A 613 -25.53 18.15 3.21
C SER A 613 -24.92 18.67 1.90
N ASP A 614 -25.30 19.86 1.44
CA ASP A 614 -24.68 20.50 0.28
C ASP A 614 -23.19 20.72 0.49
N ARG A 615 -22.76 20.97 1.75
CA ARG A 615 -21.35 21.14 2.11
C ARG A 615 -20.60 19.79 2.13
N PHE A 616 -21.27 18.74 2.52
CA PHE A 616 -20.74 17.39 2.64
C PHE A 616 -21.65 16.41 1.87
N PRO A 617 -21.53 16.36 0.53
CA PRO A 617 -22.38 15.51 -0.28
C PRO A 617 -22.04 14.03 -0.09
N ALA A 618 -23.04 13.16 -0.23
CA ALA A 618 -22.83 11.71 -0.16
C ALA A 618 -21.84 11.23 -1.23
N LYS A 619 -21.09 10.19 -0.91
CA LYS A 619 -20.15 9.52 -1.82
C LYS A 619 -19.05 10.43 -2.39
N ARG A 620 -18.73 11.51 -1.71
CA ARG A 620 -17.71 12.49 -2.09
C ARG A 620 -16.62 12.55 -1.02
N GLY A 621 -15.44 13.03 -1.42
CA GLY A 621 -14.37 13.42 -0.49
C GLY A 621 -14.72 14.71 0.27
N LEU A 622 -13.79 15.21 1.07
CA LEU A 622 -13.92 16.52 1.68
C LEU A 622 -13.84 17.59 0.58
N MET A 623 -14.96 18.27 0.34
CA MET A 623 -14.99 19.41 -0.57
C MET A 623 -14.23 20.58 0.05
N PRO A 624 -13.36 21.29 -0.70
CA PRO A 624 -12.67 22.47 -0.17
C PRO A 624 -13.64 23.64 0.08
N ASP A 625 -13.32 24.50 1.05
CA ASP A 625 -14.07 25.75 1.25
C ASP A 625 -13.85 26.73 0.10
N VAL A 626 -12.65 26.69 -0.50
CA VAL A 626 -12.29 27.49 -1.67
C VAL A 626 -11.70 26.57 -2.72
N GLU A 627 -12.50 26.29 -3.74
CA GLU A 627 -12.09 25.43 -4.85
C GLU A 627 -11.10 26.14 -5.78
N VAL A 628 -10.06 25.43 -6.18
CA VAL A 628 -9.09 25.82 -7.22
C VAL A 628 -9.05 24.67 -8.23
N PRO A 629 -9.76 24.79 -9.36
CA PRO A 629 -9.85 23.72 -10.35
C PRO A 629 -8.49 23.37 -10.95
N LEU A 630 -8.29 22.09 -11.25
CA LEU A 630 -7.11 21.64 -11.98
C LEU A 630 -7.20 22.13 -13.44
N THR A 631 -6.18 22.84 -13.88
CA THR A 631 -6.07 23.35 -15.25
C THR A 631 -4.93 22.65 -16.00
N TYR A 632 -4.99 22.74 -17.33
CA TYR A 632 -3.89 22.26 -18.16
C TYR A 632 -2.57 22.98 -17.82
N ASP A 633 -2.63 24.30 -17.63
CA ASP A 633 -1.43 25.08 -17.29
C ASP A 633 -0.85 24.68 -15.92
N GLU A 634 -1.69 24.36 -14.92
CA GLU A 634 -1.21 23.84 -13.63
C GLU A 634 -0.51 22.49 -13.79
N ILE A 635 -1.01 21.63 -14.68
CA ILE A 635 -0.37 20.34 -14.96
C ILE A 635 0.99 20.54 -15.62
N TYR A 636 1.13 21.51 -16.52
CA TYR A 636 2.29 21.70 -17.40
C TYR A 636 3.13 22.93 -17.13
N ALA A 637 2.66 23.89 -16.33
CA ALA A 637 3.45 25.07 -15.99
C ALA A 637 4.71 24.67 -15.21
N PRO A 638 5.90 25.07 -15.64
CA PRO A 638 7.15 24.82 -14.92
C PRO A 638 7.22 25.59 -13.60
N GLU A 639 6.44 26.66 -13.48
CA GLU A 639 6.40 27.56 -12.32
C GLU A 639 4.95 27.88 -11.97
N GLY A 640 4.72 28.14 -10.66
CA GLY A 640 3.40 28.48 -10.13
C GLY A 640 2.77 27.37 -9.29
N ASP A 641 1.95 27.81 -8.36
CA ASP A 641 1.12 26.97 -7.50
C ASP A 641 -0.19 27.71 -7.23
N PRO A 642 -1.19 27.58 -8.13
CA PRO A 642 -2.45 28.32 -8.01
C PRO A 642 -3.16 28.09 -6.68
N VAL A 643 -3.05 26.89 -6.09
CA VAL A 643 -3.64 26.57 -4.78
C VAL A 643 -2.93 27.33 -3.67
N MET A 644 -1.59 27.33 -3.65
CA MET A 644 -0.80 28.10 -2.70
C MET A 644 -1.02 29.62 -2.88
N GLU A 645 -1.05 30.09 -4.12
CA GLU A 645 -1.30 31.51 -4.43
C GLU A 645 -2.67 31.94 -3.93
N LYS A 646 -3.69 31.09 -4.09
CA LYS A 646 -5.03 31.36 -3.57
C LYS A 646 -5.05 31.42 -2.05
N ALA A 647 -4.36 30.52 -1.36
CA ALA A 647 -4.22 30.55 0.09
C ALA A 647 -3.54 31.84 0.56
N LEU A 648 -2.46 32.27 -0.09
CA LEU A 648 -1.79 33.53 0.20
C LEU A 648 -2.67 34.75 -0.05
N GLN A 649 -3.48 34.75 -1.11
CA GLN A 649 -4.48 35.81 -1.35
C GLN A 649 -5.50 35.89 -0.22
N ILE A 650 -6.00 34.74 0.27
CA ILE A 650 -6.96 34.68 1.39
C ILE A 650 -6.34 35.22 2.70
N ILE A 651 -5.07 34.93 2.95
CA ILE A 651 -4.36 35.47 4.12
C ILE A 651 -4.19 37.00 4.03
N ASN A 652 -3.90 37.50 2.84
CA ASN A 652 -3.62 38.91 2.59
C ASN A 652 -4.88 39.76 2.36
N ALA A 653 -6.03 39.15 2.07
CA ALA A 653 -7.32 39.84 2.03
C ALA A 653 -7.71 40.23 3.45
N LYS A 654 -7.89 41.54 3.69
CA LYS A 654 -8.25 42.07 5.01
C LYS A 654 -9.72 41.85 5.33
#